data_aaedd91c91d14da7d0e3b9082722a3fa
#
_entry.id   aaedd91c91d14da7d0e3b9082722a3fa
#
_cell.length_a   1.000
_cell.length_b   1.000
_cell.length_c   1.000
_cell.angle_alpha   90.00
_cell.angle_beta   90.00
_cell.angle_gamma   90.00
#
_symmetry.space_group_name_H-M   'P 1'
#
loop_
_entity.id
_entity.type
_entity.pdbx_description
1 polymer ?
#
loop_
_entity_poly.entity_id
_entity_poly.type
_entity_poly.pdbx_seq_one_letter_code
_entity_poly.pdbx_strand_id
1 'polypeptide(L)'
;MNHPSAPARNPLLEPWDDPFGAPPFDRVRPEHFRRAFDAALAERRAAIRAIADNPEPPTFDNTVAALERSGRRLDRIDAAFSLLVGADADAALEEIEREIAPVLARERAAILLDEKLFGRVAALYDARDRLGLDAEALRVLERRHLEFARAGAALPAEKKARLAAISERLASLGAAFGQNVLADERAFALVLEAPDDLAGLPDSFLAEAAAAAAERGRPGERAVTLSRSSIEPFLAFSARRDLREKAWRAFYARGAGGGASDNAAIMRETVELRAERARLLGYASYAHFRLADTMAKTPEAALALLKRVWAPARAKALSDAEALQAIAAAEGGNFALQPWDWRHYAEKRRRARLDFDESALKPYLPLEAMIAAAFDVAHRLFGLSFVERDDVALHHKDARAWVALGRDGAPIAVFIGDYFARASKRSGAWMTTLRDQAKLDGRVLPIVVNVTNFAKPPAGEACLLGLDEAQTLFHEFGHALHGMLSDVTYPSLSGTRVAQDFVEFPSQLYEHWLERPETLRRFARHRQTGAPAPAALIERLRAARRFDQGFATVEAVAAALVDLELHLIGEPGAIDVAGFEARELAAIGMPPAIAPRHAVPHFQHVFSGDAYAAGYYSYLWSEALDADAFEAFEQSGDVFDPALAERLERFVYSAGDRREPGDAYRAFRGRDPEPEALLRKRGLAAAQAGRGGDEGGD
;
A
#
# COMPACT_ATOMS: atom_id res chain seq x y z
N MET A 1 5.31 47.29 35.30
CA MET A 1 6.46 46.62 34.70
C MET A 1 6.06 45.15 34.41
N ASN A 2 5.67 44.90 33.18
CA ASN A 2 5.39 43.51 32.76
C ASN A 2 6.74 42.83 32.59
N HIS A 3 7.04 41.86 33.46
CA HIS A 3 8.11 40.93 33.19
C HIS A 3 7.75 40.15 31.91
N PRO A 4 8.63 40.05 30.91
CA PRO A 4 8.39 39.14 29.80
C PRO A 4 8.32 37.74 30.41
N SER A 5 7.17 37.08 30.25
CA SER A 5 7.01 35.67 30.58
C SER A 5 8.14 34.89 29.85
N ALA A 6 8.87 34.06 30.57
CA ALA A 6 9.84 33.16 29.96
C ALA A 6 9.16 32.48 28.77
N PRO A 7 9.87 32.33 27.62
CA PRO A 7 9.28 31.67 26.45
C PRO A 7 8.75 30.31 26.87
N ALA A 8 7.48 30.06 26.60
CA ALA A 8 6.84 28.79 26.93
C ALA A 8 7.71 27.65 26.39
N ARG A 9 8.02 26.68 27.25
CA ARG A 9 8.83 25.52 26.88
C ARG A 9 8.13 24.76 25.76
N ASN A 10 8.87 24.38 24.72
CA ASN A 10 8.32 23.62 23.61
C ASN A 10 8.38 22.10 23.93
N PRO A 11 7.25 21.42 24.13
CA PRO A 11 7.22 20.02 24.53
C PRO A 11 7.87 19.08 23.48
N LEU A 12 7.94 19.48 22.22
CA LEU A 12 8.62 18.71 21.18
C LEU A 12 10.15 18.72 21.28
N LEU A 13 10.73 19.72 21.97
CA LEU A 13 12.17 19.86 22.17
C LEU A 13 12.65 19.30 23.51
N GLU A 14 11.72 18.99 24.41
CA GLU A 14 12.03 18.38 25.71
C GLU A 14 12.15 16.85 25.60
N PRO A 15 12.74 16.16 26.60
CA PRO A 15 12.58 14.72 26.70
C PRO A 15 11.10 14.33 26.78
N TRP A 16 10.72 13.26 26.12
CA TRP A 16 9.36 12.73 26.21
C TRP A 16 9.29 11.75 27.37
N ASP A 17 8.81 12.23 28.52
CA ASP A 17 8.73 11.47 29.78
C ASP A 17 7.41 10.70 29.91
N ASP A 18 6.55 10.80 28.90
CA ASP A 18 5.31 10.02 28.81
C ASP A 18 5.62 8.52 28.80
N PRO A 19 4.66 7.66 29.19
CA PRO A 19 4.86 6.22 29.19
C PRO A 19 5.42 5.72 27.86
N PHE A 20 6.47 4.92 27.93
CA PHE A 20 7.22 4.39 26.80
C PHE A 20 7.91 5.45 25.92
N GLY A 21 8.00 6.72 26.34
CA GLY A 21 8.52 7.82 25.54
C GLY A 21 7.64 8.16 24.34
N ALA A 22 6.33 8.05 24.50
CA ALA A 22 5.35 8.46 23.50
C ALA A 22 5.37 9.99 23.30
N PRO A 23 4.94 10.49 22.13
CA PRO A 23 4.81 11.93 21.94
C PRO A 23 3.79 12.54 22.91
N PRO A 24 4.06 13.72 23.50
CA PRO A 24 3.16 14.36 24.46
C PRO A 24 2.01 15.07 23.76
N PHE A 25 1.14 14.34 23.07
CA PHE A 25 0.06 14.91 22.24
C PHE A 25 -0.91 15.78 23.00
N ASP A 26 -1.09 15.55 24.32
CA ASP A 26 -1.92 16.39 25.21
C ASP A 26 -1.38 17.82 25.36
N ARG A 27 -0.06 18.00 25.22
CA ARG A 27 0.67 19.28 25.38
C ARG A 27 1.09 19.92 24.07
N VAL A 28 1.14 19.16 22.98
CA VAL A 28 1.57 19.65 21.66
C VAL A 28 0.46 20.51 21.03
N ARG A 29 0.87 21.59 20.37
CA ARG A 29 0.02 22.50 19.60
C ARG A 29 0.68 22.82 18.26
N PRO A 30 -0.05 23.21 17.20
CA PRO A 30 0.52 23.50 15.88
C PRO A 30 1.70 24.47 15.92
N GLU A 31 1.64 25.54 16.71
CA GLU A 31 2.69 26.56 16.81
C GLU A 31 4.03 26.01 17.35
N HIS A 32 4.05 24.87 18.00
CA HIS A 32 5.25 24.24 18.49
C HIS A 32 6.11 23.66 17.36
N PHE A 33 5.52 23.22 16.26
CA PHE A 33 6.20 22.48 15.22
C PHE A 33 7.23 23.31 14.45
N ARG A 34 6.93 24.56 14.04
CA ARG A 34 7.89 25.38 13.27
C ARG A 34 9.22 25.51 14.01
N ARG A 35 9.20 25.89 15.29
CA ARG A 35 10.40 26.01 16.12
C ARG A 35 11.10 24.66 16.36
N ALA A 36 10.31 23.59 16.49
CA ALA A 36 10.85 22.26 16.70
C ALA A 36 11.59 21.77 15.45
N PHE A 37 11.02 21.96 14.26
CA PHE A 37 11.68 21.64 13.00
C PHE A 37 12.95 22.47 12.79
N ASP A 38 12.92 23.78 13.02
CA ASP A 38 14.09 24.66 12.89
C ASP A 38 15.25 24.17 13.75
N ALA A 39 14.98 23.88 15.04
CA ALA A 39 16.00 23.39 15.98
C ALA A 39 16.54 22.01 15.59
N ALA A 40 15.66 21.08 15.21
CA ALA A 40 16.03 19.72 14.84
C ALA A 40 16.80 19.66 13.51
N LEU A 41 16.44 20.50 12.53
CA LEU A 41 17.18 20.66 11.27
C LEU A 41 18.58 21.25 11.53
N ALA A 42 18.70 22.25 12.40
CA ALA A 42 19.99 22.83 12.75
C ALA A 42 20.91 21.78 13.42
N GLU A 43 20.36 20.97 14.33
CA GLU A 43 21.08 19.87 14.99
C GLU A 43 21.54 18.81 13.97
N ARG A 44 20.64 18.36 13.09
CA ARG A 44 20.96 17.37 12.05
C ARG A 44 22.05 17.88 11.12
N ARG A 45 21.96 19.13 10.64
CA ARG A 45 22.99 19.76 9.81
C ARG A 45 24.36 19.82 10.50
N ALA A 46 24.38 20.11 11.81
CA ALA A 46 25.61 20.12 12.58
C ALA A 46 26.21 18.71 12.68
N ALA A 47 25.39 17.70 12.94
CA ALA A 47 25.81 16.30 12.98
C ALA A 47 26.35 15.81 11.62
N ILE A 48 25.66 16.11 10.54
CA ILE A 48 26.11 15.75 9.18
C ILE A 48 27.44 16.42 8.83
N ARG A 49 27.60 17.72 9.13
CA ARG A 49 28.88 18.41 8.92
C ARG A 49 30.01 17.80 9.76
N ALA A 50 29.73 17.44 11.02
CA ALA A 50 30.75 16.81 11.88
C ALA A 50 31.20 15.45 11.32
N ILE A 51 30.34 14.70 10.66
CA ILE A 51 30.69 13.45 9.97
C ILE A 51 31.47 13.75 8.70
N ALA A 52 30.97 14.64 7.84
CA ALA A 52 31.53 14.93 6.53
C ALA A 52 32.94 15.56 6.63
N ASP A 53 33.13 16.47 7.59
CA ASP A 53 34.39 17.20 7.83
C ASP A 53 35.33 16.52 8.84
N ASN A 54 35.00 15.30 9.32
CA ASN A 54 35.84 14.57 10.25
C ASN A 54 37.23 14.31 9.63
N PRO A 55 38.34 14.80 10.24
CA PRO A 55 39.69 14.63 9.71
C PRO A 55 40.26 13.21 9.84
N GLU A 56 39.65 12.39 10.70
CA GLU A 56 40.07 11.00 10.87
C GLU A 56 39.63 10.13 9.67
N PRO A 57 40.40 9.07 9.36
CA PRO A 57 39.97 8.09 8.35
C PRO A 57 38.58 7.58 8.63
N PRO A 58 37.77 7.32 7.58
CA PRO A 58 36.42 6.78 7.75
C PRO A 58 36.47 5.40 8.41
N THR A 59 35.69 5.25 9.47
CA THR A 59 35.36 3.97 10.10
C THR A 59 33.85 3.76 10.06
N PHE A 60 33.40 2.54 10.27
CA PHE A 60 31.95 2.26 10.32
C PHE A 60 31.29 3.12 11.41
N ASP A 61 31.90 3.23 12.61
CA ASP A 61 31.33 3.97 13.73
C ASP A 61 31.29 5.48 13.48
N ASN A 62 32.42 6.10 13.01
CA ASN A 62 32.50 7.54 12.81
C ASN A 62 31.84 8.03 11.52
N THR A 63 31.25 7.11 10.72
CA THR A 63 30.59 7.45 9.46
C THR A 63 29.17 6.85 9.38
N VAL A 64 29.03 5.53 9.27
CA VAL A 64 27.72 4.88 9.06
C VAL A 64 26.87 4.87 10.33
N ALA A 65 27.43 4.43 11.46
CA ALA A 65 26.72 4.45 12.73
C ALA A 65 26.47 5.90 13.22
N ALA A 66 27.36 6.84 12.91
CA ALA A 66 27.13 8.26 13.16
C ALA A 66 25.96 8.82 12.32
N LEU A 67 25.81 8.38 11.05
CA LEU A 67 24.65 8.71 10.23
C LEU A 67 23.35 8.15 10.82
N GLU A 68 23.35 6.91 11.31
CA GLU A 68 22.19 6.28 11.98
C GLU A 68 21.80 7.04 13.27
N ARG A 69 22.74 7.67 13.94
CA ARG A 69 22.47 8.51 15.12
C ARG A 69 22.02 9.92 14.76
N SER A 70 22.36 10.40 13.56
CA SER A 70 22.04 11.75 13.12
C SER A 70 20.55 11.93 12.85
N GLY A 71 19.96 13.01 13.33
CA GLY A 71 18.57 13.36 12.98
C GLY A 71 17.49 12.73 13.85
N ARG A 72 17.78 11.93 14.86
CA ARG A 72 16.77 11.28 15.72
C ARG A 72 15.70 12.21 16.29
N ARG A 73 16.09 13.47 16.62
CA ARG A 73 15.12 14.47 17.08
C ARG A 73 14.20 14.89 15.94
N LEU A 74 14.76 15.10 14.75
CA LEU A 74 13.96 15.44 13.57
C LEU A 74 12.99 14.31 13.21
N ASP A 75 13.47 13.07 13.17
CA ASP A 75 12.65 11.90 12.86
C ASP A 75 11.46 11.75 13.84
N ARG A 76 11.72 11.99 15.13
CA ARG A 76 10.69 11.94 16.18
C ARG A 76 9.64 13.04 16.03
N ILE A 77 10.07 14.27 15.71
CA ILE A 77 9.17 15.42 15.50
C ILE A 77 8.37 15.22 14.21
N ASP A 78 9.02 14.77 13.15
CA ASP A 78 8.40 14.52 11.85
C ASP A 78 7.36 13.39 11.92
N ALA A 79 7.65 12.31 12.64
CA ALA A 79 6.71 11.22 12.85
C ALA A 79 5.43 11.69 13.60
N ALA A 80 5.59 12.47 14.66
CA ALA A 80 4.45 13.03 15.40
C ALA A 80 3.66 14.04 14.55
N PHE A 81 4.34 14.88 13.77
CA PHE A 81 3.73 15.82 12.84
C PHE A 81 2.96 15.11 11.74
N SER A 82 3.59 14.15 11.08
CA SER A 82 3.00 13.38 9.98
C SER A 82 1.75 12.60 10.42
N LEU A 83 1.76 12.05 11.64
CA LEU A 83 0.57 11.40 12.20
C LEU A 83 -0.57 12.41 12.37
N LEU A 84 -0.32 13.58 12.95
CA LEU A 84 -1.35 14.62 13.13
C LEU A 84 -1.90 15.11 11.79
N VAL A 85 -1.04 15.41 10.82
CA VAL A 85 -1.44 15.84 9.47
C VAL A 85 -2.23 14.74 8.73
N GLY A 86 -1.90 13.48 8.94
CA GLY A 86 -2.62 12.37 8.33
C GLY A 86 -3.95 12.04 9.03
N ALA A 87 -3.96 12.09 10.35
CA ALA A 87 -5.05 11.53 11.14
C ALA A 87 -5.92 12.57 11.86
N ASP A 88 -5.43 13.78 12.12
CA ASP A 88 -6.19 14.84 12.81
C ASP A 88 -5.74 16.24 12.38
N ALA A 89 -5.79 16.52 11.07
CA ALA A 89 -5.35 17.79 10.48
C ALA A 89 -6.30 18.93 10.80
N ASP A 90 -5.72 20.09 11.04
CA ASP A 90 -6.39 21.39 11.00
C ASP A 90 -5.69 22.33 10.00
N ALA A 91 -6.29 23.48 9.73
CA ALA A 91 -5.76 24.46 8.78
C ALA A 91 -4.34 24.95 9.15
N ALA A 92 -3.99 24.98 10.45
CA ALA A 92 -2.67 25.41 10.91
C ALA A 92 -1.61 24.33 10.65
N LEU A 93 -1.93 23.06 10.88
CA LEU A 93 -1.06 21.92 10.55
C LEU A 93 -0.85 21.80 9.04
N GLU A 94 -1.90 21.98 8.23
CA GLU A 94 -1.80 21.97 6.77
C GLU A 94 -0.93 23.12 6.23
N GLU A 95 -1.00 24.30 6.84
CA GLU A 95 -0.11 25.42 6.49
C GLU A 95 1.33 25.08 6.79
N ILE A 96 1.62 24.55 7.98
CA ILE A 96 2.96 24.12 8.37
C ILE A 96 3.48 23.00 7.44
N GLU A 97 2.63 22.03 7.05
CA GLU A 97 3.01 21.00 6.09
C GLU A 97 3.49 21.60 4.76
N ARG A 98 2.74 22.56 4.21
CA ARG A 98 3.12 23.25 2.97
C ARG A 98 4.46 24.00 3.08
N GLU A 99 4.78 24.52 4.26
CA GLU A 99 6.05 25.22 4.52
C GLU A 99 7.21 24.25 4.70
N ILE A 100 7.02 23.17 5.49
CA ILE A 100 8.11 22.32 5.94
C ILE A 100 8.47 21.21 4.95
N ALA A 101 7.51 20.66 4.21
CA ALA A 101 7.76 19.57 3.27
C ALA A 101 8.84 19.90 2.23
N PRO A 102 8.86 21.10 1.60
CA PRO A 102 9.95 21.48 0.70
C PRO A 102 11.31 21.65 1.42
N VAL A 103 11.29 22.04 2.70
CA VAL A 103 12.52 22.19 3.51
C VAL A 103 13.12 20.83 3.80
N LEU A 104 12.32 19.85 4.24
CA LEU A 104 12.76 18.48 4.49
C LEU A 104 13.28 17.80 3.22
N ALA A 105 12.60 18.01 2.09
CA ALA A 105 13.04 17.49 0.79
C ALA A 105 14.40 18.06 0.37
N ARG A 106 14.60 19.36 0.50
CA ARG A 106 15.92 20.02 0.23
C ARG A 106 16.99 19.52 1.17
N GLU A 107 16.70 19.35 2.45
CA GLU A 107 17.65 18.84 3.44
C GLU A 107 18.10 17.42 3.08
N ARG A 108 17.14 16.53 2.76
CA ARG A 108 17.46 15.17 2.33
C ARG A 108 18.32 15.16 1.06
N ALA A 109 18.00 15.98 0.08
CA ALA A 109 18.77 16.08 -1.14
C ALA A 109 20.19 16.61 -0.87
N ALA A 110 20.34 17.62 0.00
CA ALA A 110 21.65 18.17 0.38
C ALA A 110 22.55 17.12 1.05
N ILE A 111 21.99 16.29 1.93
CA ILE A 111 22.73 15.20 2.58
C ILE A 111 23.16 14.16 1.54
N LEU A 112 22.22 13.69 0.69
CA LEU A 112 22.49 12.63 -0.28
C LEU A 112 23.43 13.07 -1.42
N LEU A 113 23.58 14.36 -1.65
CA LEU A 113 24.47 14.90 -2.69
C LEU A 113 25.79 15.47 -2.12
N ASP A 114 26.02 15.38 -0.79
CA ASP A 114 27.24 15.83 -0.15
C ASP A 114 28.44 14.95 -0.56
N GLU A 115 29.40 15.55 -1.25
CA GLU A 115 30.54 14.83 -1.83
C GLU A 115 31.51 14.29 -0.77
N LYS A 116 31.70 15.02 0.34
CA LYS A 116 32.61 14.58 1.41
C LYS A 116 31.98 13.39 2.16
N LEU A 117 30.69 13.51 2.49
CA LEU A 117 29.96 12.45 3.16
C LEU A 117 29.91 11.18 2.31
N PHE A 118 29.55 11.33 1.02
CA PHE A 118 29.57 10.20 0.09
C PHE A 118 30.96 9.59 -0.04
N GLY A 119 32.01 10.41 -0.14
CA GLY A 119 33.39 9.92 -0.21
C GLY A 119 33.76 9.03 0.96
N ARG A 120 33.31 9.36 2.19
CA ARG A 120 33.52 8.53 3.38
C ARG A 120 32.75 7.19 3.30
N VAL A 121 31.49 7.24 2.89
CA VAL A 121 30.66 6.04 2.73
C VAL A 121 31.22 5.14 1.62
N ALA A 122 31.61 5.71 0.48
CA ALA A 122 32.19 4.97 -0.65
C ALA A 122 33.50 4.30 -0.28
N ALA A 123 34.40 4.99 0.44
CA ALA A 123 35.65 4.40 0.91
C ALA A 123 35.45 3.18 1.81
N LEU A 124 34.43 3.21 2.68
CA LEU A 124 34.05 2.06 3.51
C LEU A 124 33.44 0.94 2.67
N TYR A 125 32.59 1.28 1.71
CA TYR A 125 31.98 0.31 0.80
C TYR A 125 33.03 -0.43 -0.05
N ASP A 126 34.00 0.28 -0.57
CA ASP A 126 35.11 -0.32 -1.34
C ASP A 126 36.00 -1.23 -0.50
N ALA A 127 36.11 -0.94 0.80
CA ALA A 127 36.89 -1.71 1.76
C ALA A 127 36.08 -2.82 2.49
N ARG A 128 34.77 -2.94 2.24
CA ARG A 128 33.80 -3.69 3.06
C ARG A 128 34.21 -5.12 3.39
N ASP A 129 34.81 -5.85 2.45
CA ASP A 129 35.25 -7.22 2.66
C ASP A 129 36.42 -7.35 3.67
N ARG A 130 37.08 -6.24 4.01
CA ARG A 130 38.23 -6.16 4.91
C ARG A 130 37.93 -5.53 6.25
N LEU A 131 36.71 -4.99 6.42
CA LEU A 131 36.34 -4.26 7.65
C LEU A 131 35.95 -5.18 8.81
N GLY A 132 35.70 -6.49 8.56
CA GLY A 132 35.26 -7.44 9.57
C GLY A 132 33.90 -7.12 10.17
N LEU A 133 33.02 -6.46 9.40
CA LEU A 133 31.65 -6.13 9.81
C LEU A 133 30.81 -7.40 9.95
N ASP A 134 29.90 -7.39 10.92
CA ASP A 134 28.84 -8.38 10.93
C ASP A 134 27.85 -8.18 9.76
N ALA A 135 26.99 -9.15 9.54
CA ALA A 135 26.06 -9.13 8.39
C ALA A 135 25.12 -7.93 8.41
N GLU A 136 24.68 -7.47 9.59
CA GLU A 136 23.76 -6.34 9.72
C GLU A 136 24.46 -5.01 9.47
N ALA A 137 25.66 -4.83 10.02
CA ALA A 137 26.50 -3.66 9.77
C ALA A 137 26.89 -3.55 8.28
N LEU A 138 27.25 -4.69 7.66
CA LEU A 138 27.50 -4.75 6.22
C LEU A 138 26.27 -4.31 5.43
N ARG A 139 25.10 -4.83 5.79
CA ARG A 139 23.84 -4.47 5.12
C ARG A 139 23.52 -2.97 5.21
N VAL A 140 23.69 -2.36 6.37
CA VAL A 140 23.50 -0.89 6.52
C VAL A 140 24.45 -0.12 5.63
N LEU A 141 25.72 -0.50 5.58
CA LEU A 141 26.73 0.14 4.71
C LEU A 141 26.32 0.02 3.23
N GLU A 142 25.91 -1.15 2.78
CA GLU A 142 25.44 -1.38 1.41
C GLU A 142 24.19 -0.55 1.08
N ARG A 143 23.21 -0.52 1.98
CA ARG A 143 22.00 0.28 1.82
C ARG A 143 22.30 1.77 1.75
N ARG A 144 23.14 2.29 2.65
CA ARG A 144 23.55 3.69 2.62
C ARG A 144 24.32 4.04 1.34
N HIS A 145 25.29 3.21 0.94
CA HIS A 145 25.99 3.43 -0.33
C HIS A 145 25.03 3.45 -1.52
N LEU A 146 24.10 2.50 -1.59
CA LEU A 146 23.10 2.42 -2.65
C LEU A 146 22.19 3.67 -2.66
N GLU A 147 21.75 4.16 -1.50
CA GLU A 147 20.92 5.36 -1.37
C GLU A 147 21.63 6.60 -1.96
N PHE A 148 22.89 6.81 -1.60
CA PHE A 148 23.72 7.90 -2.15
C PHE A 148 23.94 7.75 -3.66
N ALA A 149 24.31 6.56 -4.12
CA ALA A 149 24.56 6.28 -5.53
C ALA A 149 23.31 6.54 -6.39
N ARG A 150 22.13 6.06 -5.94
CA ARG A 150 20.86 6.27 -6.62
C ARG A 150 20.37 7.71 -6.60
N ALA A 151 20.78 8.50 -5.62
CA ALA A 151 20.56 9.94 -5.58
C ALA A 151 21.48 10.70 -6.55
N GLY A 152 22.52 10.05 -7.09
CA GLY A 152 23.48 10.66 -8.03
C GLY A 152 24.71 11.28 -7.34
N ALA A 153 25.04 10.89 -6.11
CA ALA A 153 26.19 11.43 -5.36
C ALA A 153 27.53 11.29 -6.11
N ALA A 154 27.71 10.21 -6.87
CA ALA A 154 28.90 9.94 -7.67
C ALA A 154 28.99 10.73 -8.99
N LEU A 155 27.93 11.44 -9.39
CA LEU A 155 27.87 12.13 -10.67
C LEU A 155 28.69 13.43 -10.66
N PRO A 156 29.25 13.84 -11.82
CA PRO A 156 29.82 15.17 -11.99
C PRO A 156 28.77 16.27 -11.75
N ALA A 157 29.23 17.47 -11.36
CA ALA A 157 28.35 18.59 -10.98
C ALA A 157 27.29 18.94 -12.06
N GLU A 158 27.67 18.92 -13.34
CA GLU A 158 26.74 19.16 -14.44
C GLU A 158 25.59 18.14 -14.48
N LYS A 159 25.90 16.84 -14.34
CA LYS A 159 24.90 15.78 -14.31
C LYS A 159 24.03 15.85 -13.05
N LYS A 160 24.60 16.22 -11.88
CA LYS A 160 23.84 16.47 -10.64
C LYS A 160 22.81 17.59 -10.85
N ALA A 161 23.23 18.71 -11.46
CA ALA A 161 22.33 19.82 -11.77
C ALA A 161 21.19 19.40 -12.73
N ARG A 162 21.51 18.59 -13.77
CA ARG A 162 20.50 18.05 -14.67
C ARG A 162 19.53 17.13 -13.95
N LEU A 163 20.03 16.25 -13.07
CA LEU A 163 19.20 15.32 -12.29
C LEU A 163 18.24 16.07 -11.34
N ALA A 164 18.70 17.16 -10.73
CA ALA A 164 17.87 18.03 -9.90
C ALA A 164 16.75 18.68 -10.72
N ALA A 165 17.07 19.22 -11.90
CA ALA A 165 16.09 19.82 -12.82
C ALA A 165 15.05 18.80 -13.31
N ILE A 166 15.47 17.57 -13.60
CA ILE A 166 14.56 16.47 -13.95
C ILE A 166 13.61 16.17 -12.78
N SER A 167 14.13 16.08 -11.56
CA SER A 167 13.32 15.76 -10.38
C SER A 167 12.28 16.83 -10.09
N GLU A 168 12.65 18.11 -10.18
CA GLU A 168 11.74 19.24 -10.03
C GLU A 168 10.65 19.23 -11.12
N ARG A 169 11.04 18.98 -12.37
CA ARG A 169 10.08 18.92 -13.48
C ARG A 169 9.11 17.75 -13.34
N LEU A 170 9.59 16.56 -12.96
CA LEU A 170 8.74 15.39 -12.73
C LEU A 170 7.73 15.63 -11.59
N ALA A 171 8.13 16.31 -10.52
CA ALA A 171 7.21 16.67 -9.44
C ALA A 171 6.09 17.60 -9.92
N SER A 172 6.45 18.61 -10.74
CA SER A 172 5.49 19.54 -11.34
C SER A 172 4.52 18.83 -12.31
N LEU A 173 5.04 17.93 -13.16
CA LEU A 173 4.24 17.14 -14.10
C LEU A 173 3.28 16.20 -13.35
N GLY A 174 3.74 15.54 -12.29
CA GLY A 174 2.91 14.64 -11.48
C GLY A 174 1.76 15.36 -10.80
N ALA A 175 2.00 16.55 -10.26
CA ALA A 175 0.94 17.38 -9.69
C ALA A 175 -0.09 17.81 -10.73
N ALA A 176 0.37 18.26 -11.91
CA ALA A 176 -0.51 18.66 -13.01
C ALA A 176 -1.34 17.46 -13.52
N PHE A 177 -0.73 16.27 -13.64
CA PHE A 177 -1.42 15.05 -14.05
C PHE A 177 -2.59 14.73 -13.11
N GLY A 178 -2.34 14.71 -11.81
CA GLY A 178 -3.38 14.43 -10.82
C GLY A 178 -4.50 15.47 -10.81
N GLN A 179 -4.15 16.77 -10.97
CA GLN A 179 -5.13 17.85 -11.05
C GLN A 179 -6.03 17.73 -12.28
N ASN A 180 -5.48 17.33 -13.44
CA ASN A 180 -6.26 17.14 -14.66
C ASN A 180 -7.27 16.00 -14.52
N VAL A 181 -6.87 14.86 -13.96
CA VAL A 181 -7.79 13.74 -13.68
C VAL A 181 -8.90 14.17 -12.71
N LEU A 182 -8.55 14.91 -11.66
CA LEU A 182 -9.51 15.41 -10.68
C LEU A 182 -10.47 16.44 -11.30
N ALA A 183 -9.99 17.27 -12.25
CA ALA A 183 -10.84 18.23 -12.97
C ALA A 183 -11.92 17.51 -13.77
N ASP A 184 -11.56 16.44 -14.50
CA ASP A 184 -12.51 15.62 -15.25
C ASP A 184 -13.52 14.91 -14.32
N GLU A 185 -13.06 14.41 -13.16
CA GLU A 185 -13.93 13.79 -12.16
C GLU A 185 -14.95 14.78 -11.57
N ARG A 186 -14.54 16.02 -11.35
CA ARG A 186 -15.43 17.08 -10.85
C ARG A 186 -16.40 17.57 -11.91
N ALA A 187 -15.98 17.64 -13.16
CA ALA A 187 -16.79 18.14 -14.27
C ALA A 187 -17.91 17.17 -14.66
N PHE A 188 -17.77 15.88 -14.39
CA PHE A 188 -18.74 14.89 -14.79
C PHE A 188 -19.79 14.61 -13.71
N ALA A 189 -21.05 14.64 -14.11
CA ALA A 189 -22.18 14.13 -13.33
C ALA A 189 -23.24 13.58 -14.31
N LEU A 190 -23.54 12.29 -14.23
CA LEU A 190 -24.66 11.69 -14.95
C LEU A 190 -25.90 11.75 -14.06
N VAL A 191 -26.79 12.69 -14.34
CA VAL A 191 -28.06 12.83 -13.62
C VAL A 191 -29.05 11.77 -14.10
N LEU A 192 -29.69 11.09 -13.14
CA LEU A 192 -30.73 10.08 -13.36
C LEU A 192 -32.08 10.80 -13.29
N GLU A 193 -32.68 11.10 -14.44
CA GLU A 193 -33.85 11.99 -14.56
C GLU A 193 -35.18 11.21 -14.60
N ALA A 194 -35.19 10.10 -15.33
CA ALA A 194 -36.43 9.31 -15.53
C ALA A 194 -36.53 8.18 -14.49
N PRO A 195 -37.77 7.77 -14.11
CA PRO A 195 -37.94 6.59 -13.23
C PRO A 195 -37.25 5.33 -13.75
N ASP A 196 -37.19 5.13 -15.07
CA ASP A 196 -36.51 3.99 -15.68
C ASP A 196 -34.98 4.04 -15.52
N ASP A 197 -34.41 5.22 -15.30
CA ASP A 197 -32.95 5.38 -15.03
C ASP A 197 -32.54 4.76 -13.69
N LEU A 198 -33.52 4.61 -12.78
CA LEU A 198 -33.35 4.03 -11.46
C LEU A 198 -33.49 2.50 -11.44
N ALA A 199 -33.91 1.91 -12.56
CA ALA A 199 -34.17 0.48 -12.62
C ALA A 199 -32.93 -0.36 -12.30
N GLY A 200 -33.09 -1.27 -11.34
CA GLY A 200 -32.07 -2.20 -10.88
C GLY A 200 -31.12 -1.66 -9.79
N LEU A 201 -31.14 -0.34 -9.53
CA LEU A 201 -30.26 0.28 -8.55
C LEU A 201 -30.75 0.02 -7.11
N PRO A 202 -29.86 -0.38 -6.18
CA PRO A 202 -30.20 -0.56 -4.76
C PRO A 202 -30.54 0.77 -4.07
N ASP A 203 -31.38 0.72 -3.01
CA ASP A 203 -31.74 1.91 -2.22
C ASP A 203 -30.51 2.61 -1.60
N SER A 204 -29.50 1.85 -1.15
CA SER A 204 -28.25 2.39 -0.64
C SER A 204 -27.52 3.22 -1.69
N PHE A 205 -27.41 2.72 -2.92
CA PHE A 205 -26.83 3.45 -4.03
C PHE A 205 -27.63 4.73 -4.36
N LEU A 206 -28.97 4.65 -4.35
CA LEU A 206 -29.82 5.81 -4.61
C LEU A 206 -29.65 6.91 -3.56
N ALA A 207 -29.42 6.54 -2.31
CA ALA A 207 -29.13 7.49 -1.25
C ALA A 207 -27.77 8.18 -1.45
N GLU A 208 -26.73 7.43 -1.82
CA GLU A 208 -25.40 7.98 -2.14
C GLU A 208 -25.45 8.88 -3.39
N ALA A 209 -26.16 8.49 -4.43
CA ALA A 209 -26.35 9.28 -5.63
C ALA A 209 -27.09 10.60 -5.36
N ALA A 210 -28.05 10.60 -4.42
CA ALA A 210 -28.74 11.81 -3.97
C ALA A 210 -27.81 12.75 -3.19
N ALA A 211 -26.96 12.21 -2.31
CA ALA A 211 -25.94 12.99 -1.60
C ALA A 211 -24.94 13.62 -2.58
N ALA A 212 -24.45 12.83 -3.56
CA ALA A 212 -23.52 13.30 -4.59
C ALA A 212 -24.12 14.40 -5.49
N ALA A 213 -25.44 14.36 -5.77
CA ALA A 213 -26.14 15.41 -6.47
C ALA A 213 -26.27 16.68 -5.62
N ALA A 214 -26.63 16.54 -4.35
CA ALA A 214 -26.76 17.66 -3.42
C ALA A 214 -25.43 18.42 -3.21
N GLU A 215 -24.30 17.71 -3.08
CA GLU A 215 -22.95 18.29 -3.01
C GLU A 215 -22.60 19.11 -4.27
N ARG A 216 -23.17 18.78 -5.43
CA ARG A 216 -23.02 19.50 -6.71
C ARG A 216 -24.06 20.57 -6.94
N GLY A 217 -24.81 20.98 -5.89
CA GLY A 217 -25.83 22.02 -5.98
C GLY A 217 -27.13 21.58 -6.68
N ARG A 218 -27.40 20.27 -6.72
CA ARG A 218 -28.60 19.66 -7.33
C ARG A 218 -29.43 18.87 -6.30
N PRO A 219 -29.94 19.51 -5.23
CA PRO A 219 -30.70 18.82 -4.21
C PRO A 219 -32.01 18.25 -4.80
N GLY A 220 -32.32 17.01 -4.44
CA GLY A 220 -33.51 16.32 -4.96
C GLY A 220 -33.28 15.51 -6.25
N GLU A 221 -32.14 15.66 -6.90
CA GLU A 221 -31.70 14.84 -8.01
C GLU A 221 -30.83 13.64 -7.52
N ARG A 222 -30.44 12.78 -8.44
CA ARG A 222 -29.48 11.69 -8.20
C ARG A 222 -28.42 11.72 -9.29
N ALA A 223 -27.13 11.67 -8.89
CA ALA A 223 -26.02 11.77 -9.83
C ALA A 223 -25.03 10.63 -9.64
N VAL A 224 -24.65 10.01 -10.75
CA VAL A 224 -23.51 9.08 -10.85
C VAL A 224 -22.25 9.91 -11.11
N THR A 225 -21.23 9.69 -10.32
CA THR A 225 -19.94 10.36 -10.45
C THR A 225 -18.87 9.41 -10.99
N LEU A 226 -17.64 9.91 -11.24
CA LEU A 226 -16.51 9.08 -11.66
C LEU A 226 -15.68 8.52 -10.51
N SER A 227 -16.13 8.63 -9.25
CA SER A 227 -15.52 7.87 -8.15
C SER A 227 -15.80 6.37 -8.32
N ARG A 228 -14.87 5.50 -7.92
CA ARG A 228 -15.07 4.05 -8.00
C ARG A 228 -16.29 3.57 -7.20
N SER A 229 -16.50 4.17 -6.03
CA SER A 229 -17.65 3.89 -5.17
C SER A 229 -18.98 4.23 -5.83
N SER A 230 -19.02 5.15 -6.79
CA SER A 230 -20.23 5.50 -7.56
C SER A 230 -20.34 4.69 -8.84
N ILE A 231 -19.27 4.62 -9.65
CA ILE A 231 -19.37 4.03 -10.98
C ILE A 231 -19.44 2.51 -10.98
N GLU A 232 -18.66 1.83 -10.12
CA GLU A 232 -18.64 0.36 -10.12
C GLU A 232 -19.99 -0.25 -9.72
N PRO A 233 -20.68 0.21 -8.65
CA PRO A 233 -22.06 -0.23 -8.37
C PRO A 233 -23.04 0.16 -9.46
N PHE A 234 -22.90 1.36 -10.06
CA PHE A 234 -23.75 1.74 -11.18
C PHE A 234 -23.64 0.79 -12.37
N LEU A 235 -22.41 0.43 -12.76
CA LEU A 235 -22.15 -0.54 -13.83
C LEU A 235 -22.66 -1.95 -13.48
N ALA A 236 -22.66 -2.33 -12.22
CA ALA A 236 -23.15 -3.63 -11.77
C ALA A 236 -24.69 -3.72 -11.76
N PHE A 237 -25.35 -2.68 -11.26
CA PHE A 237 -26.77 -2.77 -10.92
C PHE A 237 -27.71 -2.10 -11.92
N SER A 238 -27.28 -1.01 -12.60
CA SER A 238 -28.17 -0.29 -13.52
C SER A 238 -28.67 -1.18 -14.66
N ALA A 239 -29.99 -1.22 -14.90
CA ALA A 239 -30.59 -1.90 -16.02
C ALA A 239 -30.35 -1.16 -17.35
N ARG A 240 -30.05 0.14 -17.31
CA ARG A 240 -29.87 1.04 -18.47
C ARG A 240 -28.48 0.87 -19.08
N ARG A 241 -28.38 0.06 -20.13
CA ARG A 241 -27.15 -0.23 -20.86
C ARG A 241 -26.50 1.04 -21.44
N ASP A 242 -27.33 1.91 -22.04
CA ASP A 242 -26.88 3.18 -22.62
C ASP A 242 -26.27 4.13 -21.58
N LEU A 243 -26.85 4.18 -20.37
CA LEU A 243 -26.29 4.96 -19.27
C LEU A 243 -25.02 4.33 -18.69
N ARG A 244 -24.94 2.99 -18.63
CA ARG A 244 -23.68 2.29 -18.27
C ARG A 244 -22.58 2.63 -19.26
N GLU A 245 -22.84 2.59 -20.57
CA GLU A 245 -21.89 2.98 -21.61
C GLU A 245 -21.43 4.42 -21.43
N LYS A 246 -22.36 5.35 -21.25
CA LYS A 246 -22.05 6.78 -21.06
C LYS A 246 -21.15 7.01 -19.84
N ALA A 247 -21.49 6.41 -18.71
CA ALA A 247 -20.70 6.53 -17.47
C ALA A 247 -19.31 5.88 -17.63
N TRP A 248 -19.24 4.68 -18.20
CA TRP A 248 -17.99 3.97 -18.42
C TRP A 248 -17.05 4.72 -19.36
N ARG A 249 -17.56 5.24 -20.48
CA ARG A 249 -16.76 6.02 -21.43
C ARG A 249 -16.17 7.27 -20.77
N ALA A 250 -16.97 7.97 -19.97
CA ALA A 250 -16.49 9.13 -19.23
C ALA A 250 -15.43 8.75 -18.19
N PHE A 251 -15.64 7.64 -17.47
CA PHE A 251 -14.66 7.14 -16.49
C PHE A 251 -13.34 6.78 -17.16
N TYR A 252 -13.39 6.12 -18.29
CA TYR A 252 -12.19 5.63 -18.98
C TYR A 252 -11.45 6.71 -19.78
N ALA A 253 -12.16 7.78 -20.16
CA ALA A 253 -11.60 8.90 -20.91
C ALA A 253 -10.99 10.01 -20.02
N ARG A 254 -10.97 9.85 -18.69
CA ARG A 254 -10.35 10.85 -17.79
C ARG A 254 -8.89 11.10 -18.20
N GLY A 255 -8.50 12.37 -18.26
CA GLY A 255 -7.17 12.77 -18.72
C GLY A 255 -6.89 12.55 -20.21
N ALA A 256 -7.88 12.13 -21.03
CA ALA A 256 -7.76 11.91 -22.46
C ALA A 256 -8.87 12.61 -23.27
N GLY A 257 -9.65 13.49 -22.65
CA GLY A 257 -10.79 14.16 -23.29
C GLY A 257 -10.43 15.31 -24.26
N GLY A 258 -9.17 15.62 -24.42
CA GLY A 258 -8.70 16.83 -25.09
C GLY A 258 -8.88 18.10 -24.25
N GLY A 259 -8.32 19.21 -24.67
CA GLY A 259 -8.46 20.49 -23.94
C GLY A 259 -7.50 20.65 -22.77
N ALA A 260 -7.95 21.40 -21.73
CA ALA A 260 -7.08 21.84 -20.63
C ALA A 260 -6.70 20.71 -19.66
N SER A 261 -7.48 19.63 -19.57
CA SER A 261 -7.24 18.49 -18.70
C SER A 261 -6.60 17.28 -19.41
N ASP A 262 -6.14 17.46 -20.67
CA ASP A 262 -5.49 16.38 -21.41
C ASP A 262 -4.07 16.10 -20.91
N ASN A 263 -3.79 14.85 -20.59
CA ASN A 263 -2.52 14.40 -20.03
C ASN A 263 -1.50 13.92 -21.06
N ALA A 264 -1.81 13.90 -22.37
CA ALA A 264 -0.93 13.33 -23.39
C ALA A 264 0.47 13.94 -23.41
N ALA A 265 0.57 15.28 -23.34
CA ALA A 265 1.85 15.97 -23.31
C ALA A 265 2.62 15.71 -21.99
N ILE A 266 1.90 15.67 -20.85
CA ILE A 266 2.48 15.37 -19.53
C ILE A 266 3.06 13.96 -19.50
N MET A 267 2.31 12.97 -19.97
CA MET A 267 2.75 11.57 -20.03
C MET A 267 4.01 11.40 -20.87
N ARG A 268 4.03 11.99 -22.07
CA ARG A 268 5.20 11.92 -22.95
C ARG A 268 6.44 12.50 -22.28
N GLU A 269 6.37 13.74 -21.78
CA GLU A 269 7.49 14.39 -21.11
C GLU A 269 7.95 13.62 -19.86
N THR A 270 7.01 13.06 -19.09
CA THR A 270 7.33 12.25 -17.93
C THR A 270 8.15 11.01 -18.30
N VAL A 271 7.73 10.26 -19.32
CA VAL A 271 8.45 9.06 -19.77
C VAL A 271 9.84 9.41 -20.32
N GLU A 272 9.96 10.50 -21.09
CA GLU A 272 11.24 11.00 -21.61
C GLU A 272 12.21 11.36 -20.47
N LEU A 273 11.74 12.11 -19.46
CA LEU A 273 12.57 12.53 -18.31
C LEU A 273 12.96 11.37 -17.43
N ARG A 274 12.09 10.39 -17.21
CA ARG A 274 12.40 9.17 -16.48
C ARG A 274 13.47 8.33 -17.17
N ALA A 275 13.38 8.17 -18.49
CA ALA A 275 14.39 7.48 -19.27
C ALA A 275 15.73 8.23 -19.25
N GLU A 276 15.73 9.56 -19.34
CA GLU A 276 16.95 10.38 -19.21
C GLU A 276 17.57 10.23 -17.82
N ARG A 277 16.76 10.29 -16.74
CA ARG A 277 17.21 10.08 -15.38
C ARG A 277 17.91 8.73 -15.20
N ALA A 278 17.32 7.66 -15.73
CA ALA A 278 17.91 6.34 -15.66
C ALA A 278 19.26 6.26 -16.36
N ARG A 279 19.37 6.82 -17.58
CA ARG A 279 20.63 6.88 -18.33
C ARG A 279 21.71 7.70 -17.62
N LEU A 280 21.36 8.83 -17.02
CA LEU A 280 22.30 9.64 -16.22
C LEU A 280 22.88 8.84 -15.06
N LEU A 281 22.07 7.95 -14.46
CA LEU A 281 22.45 7.05 -13.35
C LEU A 281 23.06 5.74 -13.81
N GLY A 282 23.26 5.53 -15.14
CA GLY A 282 23.93 4.35 -15.68
C GLY A 282 23.04 3.12 -15.90
N TYR A 283 21.74 3.29 -15.89
CA TYR A 283 20.77 2.21 -16.13
C TYR A 283 20.26 2.21 -17.58
N ALA A 284 19.96 1.03 -18.11
CA ALA A 284 19.47 0.87 -19.48
C ALA A 284 18.08 1.49 -19.71
N SER A 285 17.21 1.44 -18.69
CA SER A 285 15.88 2.04 -18.72
C SER A 285 15.43 2.43 -17.31
N TYR A 286 14.29 3.14 -17.23
CA TYR A 286 13.72 3.51 -15.95
C TYR A 286 13.25 2.30 -15.14
N ALA A 287 12.72 1.27 -15.79
CA ALA A 287 12.36 0.02 -15.13
C ALA A 287 13.59 -0.65 -14.49
N HIS A 288 14.73 -0.72 -15.19
CA HIS A 288 15.97 -1.25 -14.60
C HIS A 288 16.45 -0.43 -13.39
N PHE A 289 16.34 0.91 -13.47
CA PHE A 289 16.65 1.78 -12.32
C PHE A 289 15.73 1.48 -11.14
N ARG A 290 14.43 1.37 -11.37
CA ARG A 290 13.48 1.15 -10.27
C ARG A 290 13.65 -0.22 -9.62
N LEU A 291 13.72 -1.27 -10.43
CA LEU A 291 13.72 -2.64 -9.92
C LEU A 291 15.07 -3.07 -9.34
N ALA A 292 16.18 -2.39 -9.64
CA ALA A 292 17.48 -2.71 -9.05
C ALA A 292 17.47 -2.76 -7.50
N ASP A 293 16.54 -2.03 -6.86
CA ASP A 293 16.37 -1.95 -5.41
C ASP A 293 15.05 -2.57 -4.93
N THR A 294 14.65 -3.68 -5.54
CA THR A 294 13.44 -4.45 -5.19
C THR A 294 13.80 -5.93 -5.03
N MET A 295 12.86 -6.76 -4.59
CA MET A 295 13.06 -8.22 -4.53
C MET A 295 13.19 -8.83 -5.92
N ALA A 296 12.42 -8.34 -6.90
CA ALA A 296 12.47 -8.79 -8.29
C ALA A 296 13.82 -8.50 -8.96
N LYS A 297 14.56 -7.47 -8.53
CA LYS A 297 15.87 -7.03 -9.05
C LYS A 297 15.88 -6.60 -10.51
N THR A 298 15.13 -7.23 -11.38
CA THR A 298 15.13 -6.95 -12.81
C THR A 298 13.71 -6.89 -13.38
N PRO A 299 13.48 -6.10 -14.44
CA PRO A 299 12.19 -6.04 -15.12
C PRO A 299 11.78 -7.39 -15.71
N GLU A 300 12.74 -8.18 -16.16
CA GLU A 300 12.51 -9.51 -16.76
C GLU A 300 11.89 -10.47 -15.74
N ALA A 301 12.34 -10.43 -14.48
CA ALA A 301 11.78 -11.27 -13.42
C ALA A 301 10.32 -10.88 -13.12
N ALA A 302 10.02 -9.58 -13.06
CA ALA A 302 8.66 -9.08 -12.87
C ALA A 302 7.76 -9.43 -14.06
N LEU A 303 8.23 -9.25 -15.30
CA LEU A 303 7.51 -9.64 -16.51
C LEU A 303 7.25 -11.15 -16.57
N ALA A 304 8.20 -11.97 -16.16
CA ALA A 304 8.02 -13.42 -16.14
C ALA A 304 6.87 -13.83 -15.22
N LEU A 305 6.75 -13.25 -14.03
CA LEU A 305 5.62 -13.48 -13.13
C LEU A 305 4.31 -13.01 -13.77
N LEU A 306 4.25 -11.75 -14.26
CA LEU A 306 3.05 -11.19 -14.86
C LEU A 306 2.55 -12.04 -16.04
N LYS A 307 3.44 -12.44 -16.96
CA LYS A 307 3.11 -13.29 -18.12
C LYS A 307 2.66 -14.70 -17.72
N ARG A 308 3.23 -15.27 -16.66
CA ARG A 308 2.82 -16.57 -16.13
C ARG A 308 1.40 -16.55 -15.55
N VAL A 309 1.02 -15.47 -14.89
CA VAL A 309 -0.33 -15.28 -14.34
C VAL A 309 -1.32 -14.85 -15.43
N TRP A 310 -0.86 -14.10 -16.43
CA TRP A 310 -1.71 -13.62 -17.52
C TRP A 310 -2.42 -14.72 -18.30
N ALA A 311 -1.68 -15.76 -18.71
CA ALA A 311 -2.23 -16.79 -19.59
C ALA A 311 -3.44 -17.54 -18.99
N PRO A 312 -3.39 -18.09 -17.77
CA PRO A 312 -4.56 -18.73 -17.15
C PRO A 312 -5.67 -17.74 -16.79
N ALA A 313 -5.33 -16.52 -16.37
CA ALA A 313 -6.32 -15.48 -16.07
C ALA A 313 -7.11 -15.09 -17.32
N ARG A 314 -6.42 -14.88 -18.45
CA ARG A 314 -7.03 -14.58 -19.74
C ARG A 314 -7.93 -15.72 -20.21
N ALA A 315 -7.49 -16.95 -20.12
CA ALA A 315 -8.29 -18.12 -20.49
C ALA A 315 -9.59 -18.21 -19.67
N LYS A 316 -9.47 -17.99 -18.34
CA LYS A 316 -10.63 -17.95 -17.44
C LYS A 316 -11.58 -16.80 -17.77
N ALA A 317 -11.06 -15.60 -18.03
CA ALA A 317 -11.85 -14.43 -18.39
C ALA A 317 -12.63 -14.63 -19.72
N LEU A 318 -11.99 -15.25 -20.72
CA LEU A 318 -12.66 -15.56 -21.98
C LEU A 318 -13.80 -16.57 -21.78
N SER A 319 -13.58 -17.62 -20.99
CA SER A 319 -14.66 -18.58 -20.64
C SER A 319 -15.79 -17.94 -19.84
N ASP A 320 -15.46 -17.01 -18.93
CA ASP A 320 -16.47 -16.25 -18.20
C ASP A 320 -17.25 -15.31 -19.14
N ALA A 321 -16.57 -14.65 -20.09
CA ALA A 321 -17.22 -13.81 -21.10
C ALA A 321 -18.26 -14.59 -21.91
N GLU A 322 -17.97 -15.83 -22.33
CA GLU A 322 -18.93 -16.70 -23.03
C GLU A 322 -20.18 -16.95 -22.16
N ALA A 323 -19.98 -17.26 -20.88
CA ALA A 323 -21.09 -17.48 -19.96
C ALA A 323 -21.94 -16.21 -19.72
N LEU A 324 -21.30 -15.04 -19.63
CA LEU A 324 -21.99 -13.76 -19.51
C LEU A 324 -22.73 -13.40 -20.80
N GLN A 325 -22.14 -13.67 -21.96
CA GLN A 325 -22.76 -13.46 -23.27
C GLN A 325 -24.03 -14.32 -23.43
N ALA A 326 -24.00 -15.56 -22.91
CA ALA A 326 -25.18 -16.43 -22.94
C ALA A 326 -26.35 -15.88 -22.10
N ILE A 327 -26.02 -15.25 -20.93
CA ILE A 327 -27.05 -14.57 -20.11
C ILE A 327 -27.65 -13.38 -20.88
N ALA A 328 -26.79 -12.55 -21.49
CA ALA A 328 -27.23 -11.40 -22.28
C ALA A 328 -28.14 -11.83 -23.44
N ALA A 329 -27.78 -12.89 -24.16
CA ALA A 329 -28.59 -13.44 -25.27
C ALA A 329 -29.93 -14.01 -24.79
N ALA A 330 -29.96 -14.70 -23.65
CA ALA A 330 -31.21 -15.24 -23.07
C ALA A 330 -32.19 -14.12 -22.66
N GLU A 331 -31.67 -12.93 -22.33
CA GLU A 331 -32.47 -11.73 -22.06
C GLU A 331 -32.85 -10.94 -23.34
N GLY A 332 -32.56 -11.48 -24.52
CA GLY A 332 -32.85 -10.84 -25.80
C GLY A 332 -31.81 -9.81 -26.26
N GLY A 333 -30.64 -9.75 -25.59
CA GLY A 333 -29.51 -8.85 -25.96
C GLY A 333 -28.86 -9.33 -27.26
N ASN A 334 -29.05 -8.59 -28.35
CA ASN A 334 -28.38 -8.83 -29.62
C ASN A 334 -27.15 -7.93 -29.82
N PHE A 335 -26.16 -8.12 -28.95
CA PHE A 335 -24.91 -7.36 -29.00
C PHE A 335 -23.76 -8.22 -28.44
N ALA A 336 -22.54 -7.92 -28.84
CA ALA A 336 -21.36 -8.45 -28.20
C ALA A 336 -21.07 -7.69 -26.90
N LEU A 337 -20.71 -8.41 -25.84
CA LEU A 337 -20.34 -7.78 -24.56
C LEU A 337 -19.24 -6.75 -24.74
N GLN A 338 -19.42 -5.63 -24.07
CA GLN A 338 -18.48 -4.52 -23.99
C GLN A 338 -18.01 -4.33 -22.54
N PRO A 339 -16.98 -3.54 -22.27
CA PRO A 339 -16.50 -3.35 -20.90
C PRO A 339 -17.54 -2.80 -19.92
N TRP A 340 -18.51 -2.02 -20.38
CA TRP A 340 -19.62 -1.52 -19.55
C TRP A 340 -20.72 -2.55 -19.29
N ASP A 341 -20.64 -3.74 -19.90
CA ASP A 341 -21.61 -4.82 -19.71
C ASP A 341 -21.12 -5.88 -18.71
N TRP A 342 -19.77 -6.01 -18.54
CA TRP A 342 -19.18 -7.10 -17.75
C TRP A 342 -19.75 -7.16 -16.35
N ARG A 343 -19.59 -6.08 -15.56
CA ARG A 343 -20.01 -6.04 -14.15
C ARG A 343 -21.51 -6.31 -13.98
N HIS A 344 -22.35 -5.86 -14.93
CA HIS A 344 -23.79 -6.09 -14.90
C HIS A 344 -24.15 -7.58 -15.03
N TYR A 345 -23.58 -8.26 -16.01
CA TYR A 345 -23.88 -9.68 -16.22
C TYR A 345 -23.13 -10.57 -15.23
N ALA A 346 -21.95 -10.17 -14.76
CA ALA A 346 -21.25 -10.84 -13.68
C ALA A 346 -22.08 -10.82 -12.39
N GLU A 347 -22.69 -9.69 -12.02
CA GLU A 347 -23.55 -9.58 -10.85
C GLU A 347 -24.81 -10.44 -10.97
N LYS A 348 -25.44 -10.48 -12.13
CA LYS A 348 -26.58 -11.41 -12.38
C LYS A 348 -26.16 -12.86 -12.19
N ARG A 349 -25.02 -13.26 -12.76
CA ARG A 349 -24.46 -14.60 -12.61
C ARG A 349 -24.12 -14.92 -11.16
N ARG A 350 -23.54 -13.95 -10.43
CA ARG A 350 -23.19 -14.07 -9.01
C ARG A 350 -24.43 -14.34 -8.17
N ARG A 351 -25.48 -13.54 -8.33
CA ARG A 351 -26.76 -13.72 -7.62
C ARG A 351 -27.40 -15.08 -7.92
N ALA A 352 -27.41 -15.47 -9.18
CA ALA A 352 -28.02 -16.76 -9.60
C ALA A 352 -27.26 -17.98 -9.04
N ARG A 353 -25.93 -17.88 -8.84
CA ARG A 353 -25.10 -19.01 -8.40
C ARG A 353 -24.88 -19.09 -6.90
N LEU A 354 -24.75 -17.95 -6.25
CA LEU A 354 -24.25 -17.91 -4.86
C LEU A 354 -25.37 -17.62 -3.86
N ASP A 355 -26.47 -16.99 -4.29
CA ASP A 355 -27.56 -16.53 -3.40
C ASP A 355 -26.96 -15.93 -2.09
N PHE A 356 -25.95 -15.06 -2.26
CA PHE A 356 -25.15 -14.52 -1.18
C PHE A 356 -25.25 -13.01 -1.15
N ASP A 357 -25.73 -12.50 -0.03
CA ASP A 357 -25.68 -11.10 0.35
C ASP A 357 -24.57 -10.90 1.40
N GLU A 358 -23.53 -10.19 1.01
CA GLU A 358 -22.38 -9.91 1.90
C GLU A 358 -22.79 -9.10 3.14
N SER A 359 -23.85 -8.27 3.01
CA SER A 359 -24.39 -7.50 4.12
C SER A 359 -24.92 -8.39 5.25
N ALA A 360 -25.30 -9.63 4.96
CA ALA A 360 -25.72 -10.62 5.94
C ALA A 360 -24.60 -11.04 6.91
N LEU A 361 -23.33 -10.82 6.55
CA LEU A 361 -22.19 -11.11 7.42
C LEU A 361 -21.91 -9.97 8.41
N LYS A 362 -22.26 -8.74 8.05
CA LYS A 362 -21.95 -7.53 8.84
C LYS A 362 -22.37 -7.61 10.32
N PRO A 363 -23.56 -8.17 10.69
CA PRO A 363 -23.92 -8.32 12.10
C PRO A 363 -23.02 -9.25 12.92
N TYR A 364 -22.17 -10.06 12.29
CA TYR A 364 -21.25 -11.01 12.89
C TYR A 364 -19.84 -10.48 13.03
N LEU A 365 -19.52 -9.30 12.48
CA LEU A 365 -18.19 -8.71 12.48
C LEU A 365 -18.14 -7.39 13.26
N PRO A 366 -18.44 -7.37 14.58
CA PRO A 366 -18.21 -6.19 15.40
C PRO A 366 -16.71 -5.84 15.43
N LEU A 367 -16.34 -4.56 15.36
CA LEU A 367 -14.95 -4.08 15.40
C LEU A 367 -14.18 -4.66 16.59
N GLU A 368 -14.77 -4.65 17.79
CA GLU A 368 -14.11 -5.20 19.00
C GLU A 368 -13.78 -6.69 18.87
N ALA A 369 -14.68 -7.45 18.24
CA ALA A 369 -14.43 -8.87 18.00
C ALA A 369 -13.34 -9.09 16.95
N MET A 370 -13.24 -8.23 15.94
CA MET A 370 -12.21 -8.31 14.91
C MET A 370 -10.83 -7.88 15.44
N ILE A 371 -10.76 -6.87 16.31
CA ILE A 371 -9.53 -6.53 17.04
C ILE A 371 -9.08 -7.73 17.89
N ALA A 372 -10.01 -8.30 18.67
CA ALA A 372 -9.70 -9.48 19.50
C ALA A 372 -9.27 -10.69 18.65
N ALA A 373 -9.84 -10.86 17.46
CA ALA A 373 -9.45 -11.90 16.51
C ALA A 373 -8.02 -11.68 15.99
N ALA A 374 -7.67 -10.45 15.61
CA ALA A 374 -6.32 -10.13 15.19
C ALA A 374 -5.32 -10.38 16.33
N PHE A 375 -5.62 -9.98 17.55
CA PHE A 375 -4.77 -10.25 18.72
C PHE A 375 -4.63 -11.74 19.04
N ASP A 376 -5.70 -12.52 18.91
CA ASP A 376 -5.68 -13.98 19.13
C ASP A 376 -4.81 -14.70 18.09
N VAL A 377 -4.88 -14.29 16.83
CA VAL A 377 -4.01 -14.82 15.77
C VAL A 377 -2.53 -14.50 16.08
N ALA A 378 -2.21 -13.27 16.49
CA ALA A 378 -0.86 -12.89 16.88
C ALA A 378 -0.37 -13.66 18.12
N HIS A 379 -1.27 -13.93 19.06
CA HIS A 379 -0.96 -14.78 20.22
C HIS A 379 -0.64 -16.21 19.80
N ARG A 380 -1.44 -16.81 18.94
CA ARG A 380 -1.26 -18.19 18.48
C ARG A 380 -0.02 -18.37 17.61
N LEU A 381 0.31 -17.40 16.77
CA LEU A 381 1.50 -17.45 15.90
C LEU A 381 2.77 -17.08 16.68
N PHE A 382 2.74 -15.97 17.40
CA PHE A 382 3.96 -15.34 17.92
C PHE A 382 4.00 -15.26 19.44
N GLY A 383 2.96 -15.73 20.15
CA GLY A 383 2.87 -15.67 21.61
C GLY A 383 2.67 -14.28 22.18
N LEU A 384 2.21 -13.32 21.37
CA LEU A 384 1.99 -11.95 21.81
C LEU A 384 0.74 -11.81 22.68
N SER A 385 0.78 -10.87 23.63
CA SER A 385 -0.39 -10.45 24.41
C SER A 385 -0.51 -8.93 24.36
N PHE A 386 -1.73 -8.41 24.40
CA PHE A 386 -2.00 -6.97 24.28
C PHE A 386 -2.75 -6.48 25.51
N VAL A 387 -2.19 -5.50 26.20
CA VAL A 387 -2.76 -4.88 27.40
C VAL A 387 -3.11 -3.44 27.07
N GLU A 388 -4.41 -3.11 27.12
CA GLU A 388 -4.88 -1.75 26.85
C GLU A 388 -4.37 -0.75 27.90
N ARG A 389 -4.04 0.46 27.46
CA ARG A 389 -3.46 1.54 28.27
C ARG A 389 -4.22 2.83 28.05
N ASP A 390 -4.55 3.49 29.14
CA ASP A 390 -5.24 4.79 29.18
C ASP A 390 -4.31 5.95 29.60
N ASP A 391 -3.07 5.64 29.97
CA ASP A 391 -2.06 6.60 30.41
C ASP A 391 -1.10 7.05 29.29
N VAL A 392 -1.28 6.58 28.05
CA VAL A 392 -0.55 7.05 26.87
C VAL A 392 -1.26 8.24 26.25
N ALA A 393 -0.56 9.37 26.08
CA ALA A 393 -1.10 10.53 25.41
C ALA A 393 -1.34 10.22 23.91
N LEU A 394 -2.59 10.37 23.45
CA LEU A 394 -3.00 10.04 22.09
C LEU A 394 -3.30 11.30 21.27
N HIS A 395 -3.10 11.20 19.97
CA HIS A 395 -3.37 12.28 19.01
C HIS A 395 -4.86 12.62 18.86
N HIS A 396 -5.74 11.68 19.14
CA HIS A 396 -7.20 11.87 19.09
C HIS A 396 -7.90 11.02 20.15
N LYS A 397 -9.05 11.50 20.66
CA LYS A 397 -9.85 10.85 21.72
C LYS A 397 -10.44 9.49 21.32
N ASP A 398 -10.59 9.19 20.04
CA ASP A 398 -11.12 7.93 19.54
C ASP A 398 -10.00 6.91 19.27
N ALA A 399 -8.72 7.31 19.35
CA ALA A 399 -7.60 6.40 19.29
C ALA A 399 -7.46 5.63 20.60
N ARG A 400 -6.92 4.42 20.51
CA ARG A 400 -6.69 3.52 21.66
C ARG A 400 -5.27 3.00 21.62
N ALA A 401 -4.67 2.75 22.78
CA ALA A 401 -3.31 2.23 22.90
C ALA A 401 -3.27 0.90 23.62
N TRP A 402 -2.35 0.03 23.21
CA TRP A 402 -2.03 -1.24 23.86
C TRP A 402 -0.51 -1.38 23.98
N VAL A 403 -0.08 -1.99 25.06
CA VAL A 403 1.29 -2.52 25.17
C VAL A 403 1.27 -3.95 24.67
N ALA A 404 2.08 -4.23 23.65
CA ALA A 404 2.33 -5.59 23.21
C ALA A 404 3.41 -6.22 24.10
N LEU A 405 3.08 -7.39 24.67
CA LEU A 405 3.99 -8.19 25.49
C LEU A 405 4.44 -9.43 24.70
N GLY A 406 5.72 -9.75 24.80
CA GLY A 406 6.28 -10.96 24.22
C GLY A 406 5.93 -12.23 25.02
N ARG A 407 6.45 -13.38 24.59
CA ARG A 407 6.24 -14.70 25.23
C ARG A 407 6.68 -14.74 26.69
N ASP A 408 7.66 -13.93 27.06
CA ASP A 408 8.20 -13.78 28.41
C ASP A 408 7.42 -12.77 29.28
N GLY A 409 6.37 -12.16 28.74
CA GLY A 409 5.59 -11.11 29.38
C GLY A 409 6.26 -9.73 29.39
N ALA A 410 7.46 -9.59 28.78
CA ALA A 410 8.13 -8.31 28.69
C ALA A 410 7.51 -7.43 27.58
N PRO A 411 7.45 -6.08 27.77
CA PRO A 411 7.02 -5.16 26.72
C PRO A 411 7.95 -5.24 25.50
N ILE A 412 7.35 -5.36 24.33
CA ILE A 412 8.08 -5.35 23.05
C ILE A 412 7.74 -4.15 22.18
N ALA A 413 6.52 -3.60 22.30
CA ALA A 413 6.05 -2.47 21.49
C ALA A 413 4.89 -1.74 22.17
N VAL A 414 4.59 -0.53 21.68
CA VAL A 414 3.29 0.12 21.87
C VAL A 414 2.55 0.10 20.54
N PHE A 415 1.31 -0.36 20.57
CA PHE A 415 0.40 -0.35 19.42
C PHE A 415 -0.72 0.66 19.65
N ILE A 416 -0.98 1.50 18.66
CA ILE A 416 -2.07 2.49 18.68
C ILE A 416 -3.01 2.19 17.50
N GLY A 417 -4.31 2.09 17.77
CA GLY A 417 -5.35 1.92 16.77
C GLY A 417 -6.25 3.14 16.69
N ASP A 418 -6.37 3.74 15.51
CA ASP A 418 -7.26 4.86 15.20
C ASP A 418 -8.21 4.48 14.07
N TYR A 419 -9.37 3.94 14.43
CA TYR A 419 -10.20 3.17 13.52
C TYR A 419 -11.26 3.99 12.77
N PHE A 420 -11.73 5.14 13.31
CA PHE A 420 -12.90 5.81 12.80
C PHE A 420 -12.60 6.96 11.84
N ALA A 421 -13.42 7.09 10.80
CA ALA A 421 -13.41 8.23 9.89
C ALA A 421 -13.79 9.52 10.59
N ARG A 422 -13.21 10.63 10.16
CA ARG A 422 -13.54 11.99 10.57
C ARG A 422 -13.08 13.01 9.53
N ALA A 423 -13.64 14.21 9.53
CA ALA A 423 -13.33 15.26 8.55
C ALA A 423 -11.84 15.70 8.57
N SER A 424 -11.19 15.59 9.73
CA SER A 424 -9.76 15.91 9.92
C SER A 424 -8.80 14.78 9.54
N LYS A 425 -9.30 13.63 9.08
CA LYS A 425 -8.49 12.46 8.75
C LYS A 425 -8.45 12.22 7.25
N ARG A 426 -7.27 11.90 6.70
CA ARG A 426 -7.11 11.47 5.31
C ARG A 426 -7.84 10.13 5.07
N SER A 427 -8.38 9.97 3.88
CA SER A 427 -9.03 8.71 3.46
C SER A 427 -8.03 7.57 3.27
N GLY A 428 -8.53 6.34 3.25
CA GLY A 428 -7.72 5.13 3.12
C GLY A 428 -7.41 4.50 4.48
N ALA A 429 -6.48 3.53 4.48
CA ALA A 429 -5.94 2.92 5.68
C ALA A 429 -4.41 2.87 5.54
N TRP A 430 -3.71 2.91 6.65
CA TRP A 430 -2.25 2.80 6.65
C TRP A 430 -1.71 2.49 8.04
N MET A 431 -0.53 1.87 8.04
CA MET A 431 0.34 1.76 9.21
C MET A 431 1.42 2.84 9.16
N THR A 432 1.77 3.40 10.31
CA THR A 432 2.95 4.27 10.48
C THR A 432 3.64 4.00 11.81
N THR A 433 4.87 4.50 11.97
CA THR A 433 5.61 4.44 13.23
C THR A 433 5.85 5.83 13.79
N LEU A 434 5.59 6.01 15.06
CA LEU A 434 6.04 7.18 15.82
C LEU A 434 7.48 7.00 16.30
N ARG A 435 7.92 5.76 16.38
CA ARG A 435 9.30 5.38 16.69
C ARG A 435 9.59 3.99 16.16
N ASP A 436 10.66 3.86 15.39
CA ASP A 436 11.15 2.57 14.92
C ASP A 436 11.89 1.82 16.03
N GLN A 437 11.87 0.49 15.95
CA GLN A 437 12.69 -0.35 16.83
C GLN A 437 14.18 -0.21 16.47
N ALA A 438 15.06 -0.19 17.47
CA ALA A 438 16.50 -0.20 17.28
C ALA A 438 17.25 -0.73 18.51
N LYS A 439 18.52 -1.11 18.33
CA LYS A 439 19.41 -1.53 19.42
C LYS A 439 20.78 -0.83 19.42
N LEU A 440 21.04 0.09 18.48
CA LEU A 440 22.36 0.73 18.27
C LEU A 440 22.95 1.38 19.53
N ASP A 441 22.13 2.06 20.34
CA ASP A 441 22.53 2.69 21.58
C ASP A 441 21.68 2.21 22.78
N GLY A 442 21.31 0.93 22.77
CA GLY A 442 20.40 0.32 23.72
C GLY A 442 19.05 -0.01 23.08
N ARG A 443 18.27 -0.84 23.76
CA ARG A 443 16.96 -1.31 23.26
C ARG A 443 15.95 -0.17 23.21
N VAL A 444 15.44 0.11 22.03
CA VAL A 444 14.36 1.07 21.75
C VAL A 444 13.13 0.31 21.32
N LEU A 445 12.03 0.44 22.07
CA LEU A 445 10.75 -0.16 21.72
C LEU A 445 10.06 0.65 20.61
N PRO A 446 9.50 0.02 19.59
CA PRO A 446 8.72 0.70 18.55
C PRO A 446 7.38 1.21 19.11
N ILE A 447 6.88 2.29 18.51
CA ILE A 447 5.52 2.78 18.70
C ILE A 447 4.88 2.79 17.32
N VAL A 448 3.90 1.90 17.14
CA VAL A 448 3.27 1.62 15.85
C VAL A 448 1.82 2.08 15.89
N VAL A 449 1.36 2.69 14.80
CA VAL A 449 0.00 3.23 14.69
C VAL A 449 -0.67 2.66 13.45
N ASN A 450 -1.86 2.08 13.63
CA ASN A 450 -2.77 1.75 12.53
C ASN A 450 -3.87 2.79 12.45
N VAL A 451 -4.11 3.29 11.25
CA VAL A 451 -5.17 4.25 10.95
C VAL A 451 -6.09 3.64 9.90
N THR A 452 -7.40 3.64 10.18
CA THR A 452 -8.44 3.25 9.23
C THR A 452 -9.55 4.30 9.17
N ASN A 453 -10.55 4.11 8.33
CA ASN A 453 -11.66 5.03 8.13
C ASN A 453 -13.02 4.32 8.20
N PHE A 454 -13.20 3.49 9.23
CA PHE A 454 -14.50 2.83 9.44
C PHE A 454 -15.57 3.83 9.88
N ALA A 455 -16.82 3.56 9.50
CA ALA A 455 -17.93 4.41 9.87
C ALA A 455 -18.14 4.39 11.39
N LYS A 456 -18.06 5.57 12.04
CA LYS A 456 -18.30 5.67 13.48
C LYS A 456 -19.79 5.46 13.77
N PRO A 457 -20.15 4.47 14.60
CA PRO A 457 -21.54 4.25 14.96
C PRO A 457 -22.07 5.36 15.89
N PRO A 458 -23.41 5.52 16.00
CA PRO A 458 -24.02 6.33 17.04
C PRO A 458 -23.56 5.91 18.43
N ALA A 459 -23.60 6.86 19.38
CA ALA A 459 -23.17 6.59 20.75
C ALA A 459 -23.97 5.41 21.37
N GLY A 460 -23.27 4.44 21.92
CA GLY A 460 -23.86 3.22 22.52
C GLY A 460 -24.14 2.10 21.53
N GLU A 461 -23.86 2.30 20.24
CA GLU A 461 -23.95 1.25 19.24
C GLU A 461 -22.57 0.67 18.91
N ALA A 462 -22.51 -0.62 18.52
CA ALA A 462 -21.27 -1.24 18.09
C ALA A 462 -20.98 -0.89 16.63
N CYS A 463 -19.72 -0.64 16.31
CA CYS A 463 -19.26 -0.59 14.93
C CYS A 463 -19.31 -2.00 14.34
N LEU A 464 -20.07 -2.17 13.27
CA LEU A 464 -20.19 -3.43 12.53
C LEU A 464 -19.43 -3.27 11.20
N LEU A 465 -18.42 -4.11 11.00
CA LEU A 465 -17.59 -4.04 9.81
C LEU A 465 -18.20 -4.84 8.64
N GLY A 466 -17.99 -4.35 7.43
CA GLY A 466 -18.02 -5.19 6.24
C GLY A 466 -16.83 -6.15 6.23
N LEU A 467 -16.88 -7.14 5.35
CA LEU A 467 -15.75 -8.08 5.25
C LEU A 467 -14.46 -7.39 4.80
N ASP A 468 -14.55 -6.51 3.80
CA ASP A 468 -13.40 -5.76 3.31
C ASP A 468 -12.82 -4.82 4.39
N GLU A 469 -13.66 -4.26 5.27
CA GLU A 469 -13.22 -3.46 6.41
C GLU A 469 -12.49 -4.35 7.46
N ALA A 470 -13.02 -5.55 7.72
CA ALA A 470 -12.35 -6.52 8.60
C ALA A 470 -11.02 -7.01 8.00
N GLN A 471 -10.97 -7.21 6.69
CA GLN A 471 -9.75 -7.55 5.96
C GLN A 471 -8.72 -6.42 6.03
N THR A 472 -9.14 -5.18 5.83
CA THR A 472 -8.30 -3.98 6.00
C THR A 472 -7.71 -3.91 7.42
N LEU A 473 -8.51 -4.21 8.45
CA LEU A 473 -8.01 -4.26 9.84
C LEU A 473 -6.89 -5.30 10.01
N PHE A 474 -7.06 -6.50 9.45
CA PHE A 474 -6.03 -7.54 9.48
C PHE A 474 -4.80 -7.16 8.67
N HIS A 475 -4.99 -6.56 7.50
CA HIS A 475 -3.91 -6.06 6.64
C HIS A 475 -3.03 -5.06 7.41
N GLU A 476 -3.62 -3.98 7.92
CA GLU A 476 -2.89 -2.95 8.65
C GLU A 476 -2.24 -3.52 9.92
N PHE A 477 -2.90 -4.48 10.57
CA PHE A 477 -2.32 -5.15 11.73
C PHE A 477 -1.15 -6.05 11.35
N GLY A 478 -1.14 -6.64 10.15
CA GLY A 478 0.02 -7.35 9.60
C GLY A 478 1.24 -6.44 9.43
N HIS A 479 1.05 -5.23 8.91
CA HIS A 479 2.10 -4.20 8.90
C HIS A 479 2.51 -3.79 10.32
N ALA A 480 1.55 -3.63 11.22
CA ALA A 480 1.86 -3.31 12.62
C ALA A 480 2.72 -4.39 13.27
N LEU A 481 2.44 -5.67 13.04
CA LEU A 481 3.27 -6.79 13.51
C LEU A 481 4.68 -6.73 12.93
N HIS A 482 4.84 -6.37 11.66
CA HIS A 482 6.15 -6.18 11.03
C HIS A 482 6.96 -5.07 11.74
N GLY A 483 6.30 -4.00 12.18
CA GLY A 483 6.93 -2.95 13.00
C GLY A 483 7.20 -3.39 14.43
N MET A 484 6.24 -4.02 15.11
CA MET A 484 6.30 -4.39 16.52
C MET A 484 7.30 -5.52 16.80
N LEU A 485 7.38 -6.50 15.92
CA LEU A 485 8.28 -7.66 16.06
C LEU A 485 9.69 -7.38 15.56
N SER A 486 9.96 -6.25 14.92
CA SER A 486 11.29 -5.89 14.43
C SER A 486 12.35 -6.04 15.52
N ASP A 487 13.49 -6.66 15.17
CA ASP A 487 14.60 -6.92 16.10
C ASP A 487 15.95 -6.63 15.44
N VAL A 488 16.14 -5.38 15.02
CA VAL A 488 17.33 -4.90 14.32
C VAL A 488 18.20 -3.99 15.20
N THR A 489 19.47 -3.87 14.85
CA THR A 489 20.39 -2.94 15.51
C THR A 489 20.18 -1.52 15.00
N TYR A 490 20.04 -1.35 13.69
CA TYR A 490 20.01 -0.05 13.03
C TYR A 490 18.60 0.35 12.64
N PRO A 491 18.10 1.54 13.03
CA PRO A 491 16.73 1.96 12.78
C PRO A 491 16.36 2.04 11.29
N SER A 492 17.35 2.27 10.41
CA SER A 492 17.13 2.31 8.96
C SER A 492 16.75 0.95 8.34
N LEU A 493 16.93 -0.14 9.08
CA LEU A 493 16.54 -1.50 8.67
C LEU A 493 15.24 -1.98 9.33
N SER A 494 14.61 -1.15 10.19
CA SER A 494 13.51 -1.58 11.06
C SER A 494 12.18 -1.79 10.31
N GLY A 495 11.48 -2.85 10.68
CA GLY A 495 10.08 -3.08 10.34
C GLY A 495 9.81 -2.99 8.84
N THR A 496 8.91 -2.09 8.47
CA THR A 496 8.45 -1.89 7.08
C THR A 496 9.44 -1.16 6.17
N ARG A 497 10.68 -0.88 6.62
CA ARG A 497 11.75 -0.27 5.80
C ARG A 497 12.44 -1.28 4.88
N VAL A 498 11.66 -2.07 4.19
CA VAL A 498 12.06 -3.15 3.26
C VAL A 498 11.80 -2.76 1.81
N ALA A 499 12.13 -3.64 0.87
CA ALA A 499 11.84 -3.42 -0.55
C ALA A 499 10.34 -3.28 -0.81
N GLN A 500 9.97 -2.42 -1.80
CA GLN A 500 8.59 -2.08 -2.12
C GLN A 500 7.73 -3.29 -2.50
N ASP A 501 8.30 -4.26 -3.22
CA ASP A 501 7.63 -5.48 -3.64
C ASP A 501 7.65 -6.60 -2.58
N PHE A 502 8.14 -6.29 -1.37
CA PHE A 502 8.13 -7.18 -0.21
C PHE A 502 7.29 -6.62 0.95
N VAL A 503 7.11 -5.30 1.03
CA VAL A 503 6.46 -4.64 2.18
C VAL A 503 5.03 -5.11 2.41
N GLU A 504 4.30 -5.42 1.34
CA GLU A 504 2.91 -5.92 1.41
C GLU A 504 2.82 -7.42 1.74
N PHE A 505 3.91 -8.16 1.67
CA PHE A 505 3.90 -9.59 1.93
C PHE A 505 3.43 -9.94 3.35
N PRO A 506 3.98 -9.35 4.44
CA PRO A 506 3.52 -9.64 5.80
C PRO A 506 2.06 -9.26 6.06
N SER A 507 1.59 -8.14 5.48
CA SER A 507 0.21 -7.66 5.65
C SER A 507 -0.79 -8.54 4.92
N GLN A 508 -0.57 -8.83 3.63
CA GLN A 508 -1.41 -9.72 2.83
C GLN A 508 -1.43 -11.15 3.38
N LEU A 509 -0.29 -11.64 3.86
CA LEU A 509 -0.23 -12.95 4.51
C LEU A 509 -1.13 -13.01 5.76
N TYR A 510 -1.16 -11.94 6.56
CA TYR A 510 -1.94 -11.91 7.78
C TYR A 510 -3.46 -11.93 7.54
N GLU A 511 -3.93 -11.42 6.41
CA GLU A 511 -5.34 -11.45 6.00
C GLU A 511 -5.91 -12.87 5.90
N HIS A 512 -5.08 -13.86 5.52
CA HIS A 512 -5.52 -15.24 5.37
C HIS A 512 -6.12 -15.83 6.65
N TRP A 513 -5.62 -15.44 7.83
CA TRP A 513 -6.13 -15.95 9.11
C TRP A 513 -7.52 -15.43 9.47
N LEU A 514 -7.94 -14.26 8.94
CA LEU A 514 -9.31 -13.76 9.12
C LEU A 514 -10.34 -14.76 8.60
N GLU A 515 -10.11 -15.29 7.40
CA GLU A 515 -11.08 -16.14 6.69
C GLU A 515 -11.03 -17.62 7.10
N ARG A 516 -10.15 -17.97 8.05
CA ARG A 516 -10.08 -19.36 8.53
C ARG A 516 -11.27 -19.72 9.40
N PRO A 517 -11.81 -20.94 9.22
CA PRO A 517 -12.91 -21.42 10.06
C PRO A 517 -12.60 -21.35 11.56
N GLU A 518 -11.34 -21.55 11.93
CA GLU A 518 -10.87 -21.50 13.32
C GLU A 518 -11.03 -20.10 13.90
N THR A 519 -10.77 -19.05 13.12
CA THR A 519 -10.93 -17.64 13.53
C THR A 519 -12.41 -17.23 13.49
N LEU A 520 -13.08 -17.48 12.37
CA LEU A 520 -14.48 -17.06 12.18
C LEU A 520 -15.43 -17.73 13.16
N ARG A 521 -15.30 -19.03 13.44
CA ARG A 521 -16.16 -19.72 14.44
C ARG A 521 -16.01 -19.15 15.84
N ARG A 522 -14.85 -18.63 16.18
CA ARG A 522 -14.55 -18.09 17.51
C ARG A 522 -15.01 -16.64 17.65
N PHE A 523 -14.77 -15.81 16.65
CA PHE A 523 -14.93 -14.35 16.72
C PHE A 523 -16.10 -13.78 15.90
N ALA A 524 -16.52 -14.42 14.80
CA ALA A 524 -17.66 -13.96 14.03
C ALA A 524 -18.96 -14.39 14.73
N ARG A 525 -19.42 -13.56 15.68
CA ARG A 525 -20.60 -13.80 16.48
C ARG A 525 -21.62 -12.68 16.29
N HIS A 526 -22.87 -13.08 16.11
CA HIS A 526 -23.97 -12.14 15.91
C HIS A 526 -24.09 -11.20 17.11
N ARG A 527 -24.02 -9.91 16.86
CA ARG A 527 -23.96 -8.85 17.88
C ARG A 527 -25.04 -8.96 18.96
N GLN A 528 -26.30 -9.27 18.59
CA GLN A 528 -27.43 -9.29 19.51
C GLN A 528 -27.59 -10.64 20.21
N THR A 529 -27.37 -11.75 19.48
CA THR A 529 -27.68 -13.09 19.98
C THR A 529 -26.46 -13.85 20.51
N GLY A 530 -25.23 -13.39 20.16
CA GLY A 530 -23.98 -14.11 20.46
C GLY A 530 -23.80 -15.41 19.65
N ALA A 531 -24.75 -15.75 18.78
CA ALA A 531 -24.67 -16.95 17.96
C ALA A 531 -23.51 -16.84 16.95
N PRO A 532 -22.75 -17.93 16.68
CA PRO A 532 -21.70 -17.91 15.68
C PRO A 532 -22.29 -17.73 14.28
N ALA A 533 -21.50 -17.18 13.34
CA ALA A 533 -21.89 -17.09 11.95
C ALA A 533 -22.21 -18.50 11.40
N PRO A 534 -23.31 -18.65 10.65
CA PRO A 534 -23.69 -19.94 10.09
C PRO A 534 -22.59 -20.47 9.16
N ALA A 535 -22.26 -21.76 9.26
CA ALA A 535 -21.25 -22.38 8.40
C ALA A 535 -21.57 -22.21 6.90
N ALA A 536 -22.85 -22.30 6.52
CA ALA A 536 -23.29 -22.06 5.14
C ALA A 536 -22.99 -20.62 4.66
N LEU A 537 -23.06 -19.61 5.54
CA LEU A 537 -22.72 -18.23 5.20
C LEU A 537 -21.21 -18.09 4.94
N ILE A 538 -20.38 -18.74 5.77
CA ILE A 538 -18.91 -18.74 5.61
C ILE A 538 -18.50 -19.45 4.29
N GLU A 539 -19.13 -20.58 3.96
CA GLU A 539 -18.84 -21.29 2.71
C GLU A 539 -19.26 -20.48 1.48
N ARG A 540 -20.42 -19.81 1.52
CA ARG A 540 -20.85 -18.90 0.43
C ARG A 540 -19.89 -17.72 0.28
N LEU A 541 -19.39 -17.16 1.37
CA LEU A 541 -18.36 -16.14 1.35
C LEU A 541 -17.11 -16.61 0.61
N ARG A 542 -16.59 -17.78 0.96
CA ARG A 542 -15.41 -18.36 0.31
C ARG A 542 -15.61 -18.62 -1.19
N ALA A 543 -16.82 -19.04 -1.57
CA ALA A 543 -17.18 -19.19 -2.97
C ALA A 543 -17.25 -17.83 -3.70
N ALA A 544 -17.78 -16.79 -3.04
CA ALA A 544 -17.86 -15.43 -3.58
C ALA A 544 -16.47 -14.83 -3.84
N ARG A 545 -15.49 -15.10 -2.99
CA ARG A 545 -14.08 -14.64 -3.15
C ARG A 545 -13.40 -15.16 -4.42
N ARG A 546 -13.80 -16.34 -4.90
CA ARG A 546 -13.29 -16.94 -6.15
C ARG A 546 -14.10 -16.56 -7.38
N PHE A 547 -15.17 -15.81 -7.18
CA PHE A 547 -16.00 -15.37 -8.29
C PHE A 547 -15.32 -14.23 -9.05
N ASP A 548 -15.40 -14.28 -10.37
CA ASP A 548 -14.86 -13.26 -11.30
C ASP A 548 -13.34 -12.99 -11.22
N GLN A 549 -12.56 -13.93 -10.67
CA GLN A 549 -11.12 -13.79 -10.53
C GLN A 549 -10.38 -13.71 -11.88
N GLY A 550 -10.94 -14.28 -12.95
CA GLY A 550 -10.42 -14.10 -14.32
C GLY A 550 -10.43 -12.63 -14.72
N PHE A 551 -11.54 -11.95 -14.53
CA PHE A 551 -11.69 -10.52 -14.82
C PHE A 551 -10.76 -9.66 -13.94
N ALA A 552 -10.83 -9.81 -12.64
CA ALA A 552 -10.03 -9.00 -11.69
C ALA A 552 -8.53 -9.14 -11.94
N THR A 553 -8.07 -10.36 -12.27
CA THR A 553 -6.66 -10.61 -12.59
C THR A 553 -6.28 -9.98 -13.93
N VAL A 554 -7.11 -10.12 -14.95
CA VAL A 554 -6.84 -9.55 -16.28
C VAL A 554 -6.76 -8.02 -16.22
N GLU A 555 -7.72 -7.34 -15.58
CA GLU A 555 -7.68 -5.88 -15.47
C GLU A 555 -6.43 -5.36 -14.74
N ALA A 556 -5.99 -6.04 -13.68
CA ALA A 556 -4.84 -5.63 -12.88
C ALA A 556 -3.51 -5.93 -13.58
N VAL A 557 -3.35 -7.15 -14.13
CA VAL A 557 -2.11 -7.57 -14.80
C VAL A 557 -1.89 -6.80 -16.11
N ALA A 558 -2.95 -6.48 -16.84
CA ALA A 558 -2.84 -5.63 -18.05
C ALA A 558 -2.25 -4.26 -17.71
N ALA A 559 -2.72 -3.60 -16.66
CA ALA A 559 -2.18 -2.32 -16.21
C ALA A 559 -0.71 -2.43 -15.77
N ALA A 560 -0.33 -3.51 -15.07
CA ALA A 560 1.05 -3.75 -14.65
C ALA A 560 2.00 -4.04 -15.84
N LEU A 561 1.54 -4.78 -16.84
CA LEU A 561 2.31 -5.03 -18.06
C LEU A 561 2.56 -3.74 -18.83
N VAL A 562 1.52 -2.91 -19.04
CA VAL A 562 1.65 -1.62 -19.72
C VAL A 562 2.61 -0.69 -18.95
N ASP A 563 2.51 -0.59 -17.63
CA ASP A 563 3.42 0.21 -16.80
C ASP A 563 4.88 -0.23 -17.00
N LEU A 564 5.14 -1.52 -16.89
CA LEU A 564 6.50 -2.04 -16.91
C LEU A 564 7.12 -1.96 -18.31
N GLU A 565 6.38 -2.37 -19.36
CA GLU A 565 6.84 -2.29 -20.75
C GLU A 565 7.07 -0.84 -21.22
N LEU A 566 6.22 0.13 -20.79
CA LEU A 566 6.41 1.54 -21.06
C LEU A 566 7.74 2.07 -20.48
N HIS A 567 8.08 1.66 -19.27
CA HIS A 567 9.29 2.10 -18.58
C HIS A 567 10.54 1.29 -18.93
N LEU A 568 10.42 0.24 -19.74
CA LEU A 568 11.54 -0.46 -20.36
C LEU A 568 12.13 0.30 -21.55
N ILE A 569 11.40 1.25 -22.10
CA ILE A 569 11.88 2.04 -23.25
C ILE A 569 13.02 2.95 -22.78
N GLY A 570 14.23 2.66 -23.23
CA GLY A 570 15.43 3.43 -22.87
C GLY A 570 15.53 4.80 -23.55
N GLU A 571 15.05 4.91 -24.78
CA GLU A 571 15.04 6.13 -25.59
C GLU A 571 13.64 6.34 -26.22
N PRO A 572 12.68 6.87 -25.44
CA PRO A 572 11.29 6.94 -25.90
C PRO A 572 11.06 7.90 -27.06
N GLY A 573 11.93 8.91 -27.26
CA GLY A 573 11.70 9.95 -28.24
C GLY A 573 10.33 10.62 -28.10
N ALA A 574 9.71 11.03 -29.17
CA ALA A 574 8.38 11.62 -29.20
C ALA A 574 7.30 10.50 -29.12
N ILE A 575 7.25 9.76 -28.00
CA ILE A 575 6.33 8.64 -27.83
C ILE A 575 4.85 9.09 -27.76
N ASP A 576 4.00 8.40 -28.50
CA ASP A 576 2.56 8.40 -28.30
C ASP A 576 2.20 7.35 -27.25
N VAL A 577 2.03 7.79 -26.00
CA VAL A 577 1.82 6.89 -24.84
C VAL A 577 0.46 6.19 -24.93
N ALA A 578 -0.59 6.85 -25.39
CA ALA A 578 -1.91 6.22 -25.56
C ALA A 578 -1.89 5.17 -26.69
N GLY A 579 -1.24 5.50 -27.81
CA GLY A 579 -1.03 4.54 -28.90
C GLY A 579 -0.13 3.37 -28.49
N PHE A 580 0.83 3.60 -27.59
CA PHE A 580 1.64 2.52 -26.99
C PHE A 580 0.76 1.56 -26.18
N GLU A 581 -0.07 2.08 -25.26
CA GLU A 581 -1.00 1.26 -24.49
C GLU A 581 -1.88 0.38 -25.39
N ALA A 582 -2.47 0.98 -26.43
CA ALA A 582 -3.32 0.24 -27.35
C ALA A 582 -2.59 -0.90 -28.08
N ARG A 583 -1.33 -0.68 -28.50
CA ARG A 583 -0.49 -1.72 -29.12
C ARG A 583 -0.13 -2.84 -28.15
N GLU A 584 0.26 -2.49 -26.91
CA GLU A 584 0.61 -3.49 -25.89
C GLU A 584 -0.59 -4.35 -25.50
N LEU A 585 -1.77 -3.74 -25.30
CA LEU A 585 -3.00 -4.48 -25.01
C LEU A 585 -3.38 -5.42 -26.16
N ALA A 586 -3.21 -4.99 -27.40
CA ALA A 586 -3.43 -5.85 -28.56
C ALA A 586 -2.41 -7.00 -28.62
N ALA A 587 -1.13 -6.73 -28.34
CA ALA A 587 -0.06 -7.73 -28.35
C ALA A 587 -0.24 -8.83 -27.31
N ILE A 588 -0.71 -8.49 -26.10
CA ILE A 588 -1.03 -9.48 -25.06
C ILE A 588 -2.37 -10.17 -25.29
N GLY A 589 -3.14 -9.77 -26.30
CA GLY A 589 -4.45 -10.32 -26.62
C GLY A 589 -5.49 -10.00 -25.54
N MET A 590 -5.60 -8.74 -25.15
CA MET A 590 -6.57 -8.27 -24.16
C MET A 590 -7.99 -8.69 -24.56
N PRO A 591 -8.79 -9.30 -23.66
CA PRO A 591 -10.20 -9.64 -23.97
C PRO A 591 -11.02 -8.36 -24.27
N PRO A 592 -11.81 -8.34 -25.37
CA PRO A 592 -12.46 -7.10 -25.81
C PRO A 592 -13.53 -6.57 -24.84
N ALA A 593 -14.08 -7.42 -23.98
CA ALA A 593 -15.08 -7.04 -22.98
C ALA A 593 -14.45 -6.60 -21.64
N ILE A 594 -13.12 -6.48 -21.56
CA ILE A 594 -12.38 -6.07 -20.35
C ILE A 594 -11.46 -4.91 -20.73
N ALA A 595 -11.34 -3.94 -19.86
CA ALA A 595 -10.36 -2.87 -19.95
C ALA A 595 -9.35 -2.98 -18.79
N PRO A 596 -8.13 -2.46 -18.94
CA PRO A 596 -7.19 -2.39 -17.81
C PRO A 596 -7.80 -1.66 -16.61
N ARG A 597 -7.39 -2.02 -15.41
CA ARG A 597 -7.86 -1.36 -14.18
C ARG A 597 -7.61 0.16 -14.20
N HIS A 598 -6.54 0.58 -14.84
CA HIS A 598 -6.18 1.96 -15.11
C HIS A 598 -5.77 2.09 -16.57
N ALA A 599 -6.40 2.99 -17.32
CA ALA A 599 -5.83 3.44 -18.57
C ALA A 599 -4.75 4.49 -18.30
N VAL A 600 -3.72 4.53 -19.13
CA VAL A 600 -2.54 5.38 -18.92
C VAL A 600 -2.88 6.86 -18.68
N PRO A 601 -3.88 7.49 -19.37
CA PRO A 601 -4.20 8.91 -19.17
C PRO A 601 -4.73 9.26 -17.76
N HIS A 602 -5.21 8.28 -16.99
CA HIS A 602 -5.66 8.48 -15.61
C HIS A 602 -4.95 7.55 -14.60
N PHE A 603 -3.81 6.99 -14.97
CA PHE A 603 -3.05 6.09 -14.11
C PHE A 603 -2.24 6.87 -13.07
N GLN A 604 -2.93 7.38 -12.05
CA GLN A 604 -2.33 8.25 -11.02
C GLN A 604 -1.19 7.57 -10.25
N HIS A 605 -1.28 6.25 -9.97
CA HIS A 605 -0.19 5.48 -9.34
C HIS A 605 1.14 5.63 -10.08
N VAL A 606 1.10 5.73 -11.41
CA VAL A 606 2.27 5.79 -12.26
C VAL A 606 2.69 7.22 -12.58
N PHE A 607 1.72 8.13 -12.79
CA PHE A 607 2.02 9.46 -13.34
C PHE A 607 1.84 10.62 -12.36
N SER A 608 1.14 10.47 -11.22
CA SER A 608 1.08 11.53 -10.21
C SER A 608 2.33 11.62 -9.32
N GLY A 609 3.28 10.69 -9.50
CA GLY A 609 4.56 10.64 -8.81
C GLY A 609 5.37 9.43 -9.23
N ASP A 610 6.54 9.23 -8.62
CA ASP A 610 7.46 8.16 -8.98
C ASP A 610 7.29 6.87 -8.14
N ALA A 611 6.42 6.89 -7.12
CA ALA A 611 6.36 5.81 -6.13
C ALA A 611 6.07 4.44 -6.78
N TYR A 612 5.08 4.37 -7.67
CA TYR A 612 4.66 3.14 -8.35
C TYR A 612 5.03 3.08 -9.84
N ALA A 613 5.77 4.06 -10.37
CA ALA A 613 6.23 4.03 -11.76
C ALA A 613 7.21 2.87 -11.99
N ALA A 614 6.95 2.02 -12.98
CA ALA A 614 7.57 0.71 -13.19
C ALA A 614 7.43 -0.21 -11.95
N GLY A 615 6.44 0.03 -11.10
CA GLY A 615 6.28 -0.62 -9.81
C GLY A 615 4.89 -1.17 -9.54
N TYR A 616 3.94 -1.05 -10.46
CA TYR A 616 2.58 -1.53 -10.24
C TYR A 616 2.50 -3.07 -10.15
N TYR A 617 3.49 -3.79 -10.66
CA TYR A 617 3.65 -5.24 -10.52
C TYR A 617 3.78 -5.71 -9.06
N SER A 618 4.21 -4.83 -8.14
CA SER A 618 4.53 -5.17 -6.74
C SER A 618 3.33 -5.75 -5.98
N TYR A 619 2.11 -5.33 -6.31
CA TYR A 619 0.89 -5.91 -5.73
C TYR A 619 0.75 -7.40 -6.02
N LEU A 620 0.93 -7.80 -7.29
CA LEU A 620 0.86 -9.20 -7.69
C LEU A 620 2.08 -9.99 -7.18
N TRP A 621 3.24 -9.34 -7.12
CA TRP A 621 4.47 -9.95 -6.61
C TRP A 621 4.30 -10.34 -5.14
N SER A 622 3.86 -9.41 -4.30
CA SER A 622 3.62 -9.67 -2.88
C SER A 622 2.50 -10.71 -2.67
N GLU A 623 1.45 -10.68 -3.50
CA GLU A 623 0.39 -11.68 -3.43
C GLU A 623 0.86 -13.09 -3.84
N ALA A 624 1.85 -13.20 -4.73
CA ALA A 624 2.47 -14.50 -5.02
C ALA A 624 3.27 -15.02 -3.82
N LEU A 625 3.94 -14.12 -3.09
CA LEU A 625 4.65 -14.48 -1.86
C LEU A 625 3.69 -14.93 -0.76
N ASP A 626 2.61 -14.18 -0.52
CA ASP A 626 1.65 -14.48 0.53
C ASP A 626 0.94 -15.81 0.29
N ALA A 627 0.49 -16.04 -0.95
CA ALA A 627 -0.20 -17.28 -1.31
C ALA A 627 0.69 -18.51 -1.11
N ASP A 628 1.95 -18.45 -1.56
CA ASP A 628 2.89 -19.57 -1.39
C ASP A 628 3.32 -19.75 0.08
N ALA A 629 3.46 -18.66 0.83
CA ALA A 629 3.77 -18.69 2.25
C ALA A 629 2.64 -19.32 3.06
N PHE A 630 1.39 -18.91 2.78
CA PHE A 630 0.24 -19.46 3.49
C PHE A 630 -0.02 -20.94 3.15
N GLU A 631 0.26 -21.33 1.90
CA GLU A 631 0.17 -22.74 1.48
C GLU A 631 1.09 -23.66 2.32
N ALA A 632 2.21 -23.15 2.86
CA ALA A 632 3.04 -23.93 3.79
C ALA A 632 2.27 -24.32 5.05
N PHE A 633 1.51 -23.39 5.61
CA PHE A 633 0.67 -23.66 6.79
C PHE A 633 -0.50 -24.60 6.45
N GLU A 634 -1.10 -24.48 5.27
CA GLU A 634 -2.14 -25.42 4.83
C GLU A 634 -1.59 -26.84 4.64
N GLN A 635 -0.39 -26.97 4.05
CA GLN A 635 0.29 -28.25 3.82
C GLN A 635 0.76 -28.92 5.11
N SER A 636 1.08 -28.18 6.16
CA SER A 636 1.41 -28.75 7.48
C SER A 636 0.22 -29.41 8.17
N GLY A 637 -1.01 -29.05 7.78
CA GLY A 637 -2.26 -29.49 8.41
C GLY A 637 -2.67 -28.66 9.64
N ASP A 638 -1.84 -27.70 10.08
CA ASP A 638 -2.14 -26.75 11.14
C ASP A 638 -1.78 -25.33 10.68
N VAL A 639 -2.80 -24.48 10.48
CA VAL A 639 -2.58 -23.09 10.07
C VAL A 639 -1.91 -22.22 11.15
N PHE A 640 -1.63 -22.80 12.31
CA PHE A 640 -0.86 -22.21 13.39
C PHE A 640 0.36 -23.05 13.76
N ASP A 641 0.90 -23.83 12.82
CA ASP A 641 2.08 -24.66 13.04
C ASP A 641 3.21 -23.85 13.71
N PRO A 642 3.66 -24.26 14.91
CA PRO A 642 4.61 -23.47 15.70
C PRO A 642 5.99 -23.34 15.04
N ALA A 643 6.43 -24.35 14.28
CA ALA A 643 7.74 -24.32 13.63
C ALA A 643 7.74 -23.38 12.42
N LEU A 644 6.63 -23.35 11.65
CA LEU A 644 6.44 -22.38 10.57
C LEU A 644 6.27 -20.98 11.13
N ALA A 645 5.52 -20.81 12.21
CA ALA A 645 5.33 -19.50 12.86
C ALA A 645 6.65 -18.93 13.40
N GLU A 646 7.51 -19.76 14.04
CA GLU A 646 8.85 -19.32 14.47
C GLU A 646 9.73 -18.89 13.30
N ARG A 647 9.72 -19.63 12.19
CA ARG A 647 10.47 -19.25 10.99
C ARG A 647 9.92 -17.98 10.37
N LEU A 648 8.60 -17.81 10.33
CA LEU A 648 7.94 -16.61 9.82
C LEU A 648 8.30 -15.38 10.67
N GLU A 649 8.23 -15.49 12.00
CA GLU A 649 8.67 -14.45 12.93
C GLU A 649 10.15 -14.10 12.68
N ARG A 650 11.03 -15.08 12.71
CA ARG A 650 12.48 -14.89 12.65
C ARG A 650 12.97 -14.32 11.32
N PHE A 651 12.42 -14.76 10.20
CA PHE A 651 12.95 -14.44 8.88
C PHE A 651 12.16 -13.38 8.11
N VAL A 652 10.92 -13.10 8.54
CA VAL A 652 10.05 -12.12 7.90
C VAL A 652 9.73 -10.98 8.87
N TYR A 653 8.91 -11.22 9.90
CA TYR A 653 8.41 -10.13 10.75
C TYR A 653 9.48 -9.45 11.60
N SER A 654 10.47 -10.20 12.15
CA SER A 654 11.52 -9.60 12.98
C SER A 654 12.76 -9.17 12.20
N ALA A 655 12.86 -9.59 10.95
CA ALA A 655 14.08 -9.44 10.17
C ALA A 655 14.34 -7.99 9.71
N GLY A 656 13.28 -7.20 9.47
CA GLY A 656 13.44 -5.94 8.76
C GLY A 656 14.23 -6.14 7.47
N ASP A 657 15.05 -5.16 7.09
CA ASP A 657 15.94 -5.24 5.90
C ASP A 657 17.35 -5.76 6.24
N ARG A 658 17.51 -6.61 7.28
CA ARG A 658 18.83 -7.20 7.64
C ARG A 658 19.43 -8.07 6.55
N ARG A 659 18.63 -8.53 5.61
CA ARG A 659 19.04 -9.37 4.47
C ARG A 659 18.22 -9.06 3.24
N GLU A 660 18.71 -9.48 2.09
CA GLU A 660 17.93 -9.37 0.85
C GLU A 660 16.57 -10.06 1.01
N PRO A 661 15.48 -9.46 0.52
CA PRO A 661 14.12 -10.01 0.67
C PRO A 661 13.98 -11.45 0.14
N GLY A 662 14.62 -11.78 -0.99
CA GLY A 662 14.64 -13.14 -1.54
C GLY A 662 15.31 -14.15 -0.61
N ASP A 663 16.40 -13.74 0.09
CA ASP A 663 17.07 -14.60 1.07
C ASP A 663 16.23 -14.79 2.34
N ALA A 664 15.54 -13.73 2.77
CA ALA A 664 14.60 -13.79 3.88
C ALA A 664 13.46 -14.79 3.56
N TYR A 665 12.89 -14.69 2.38
CA TYR A 665 11.84 -15.60 1.93
C TYR A 665 12.32 -17.04 1.84
N ARG A 666 13.49 -17.31 1.19
CA ARG A 666 14.09 -18.64 1.13
C ARG A 666 14.41 -19.21 2.50
N ALA A 667 14.87 -18.39 3.45
CA ALA A 667 15.11 -18.82 4.82
C ALA A 667 13.82 -19.22 5.53
N PHE A 668 12.70 -18.56 5.25
CA PHE A 668 11.37 -18.91 5.74
C PHE A 668 10.81 -20.14 5.01
N ARG A 669 10.71 -20.12 3.68
CA ARG A 669 9.95 -21.11 2.89
C ARG A 669 10.78 -22.34 2.52
N GLY A 670 12.12 -22.21 2.51
CA GLY A 670 13.06 -23.27 2.07
C GLY A 670 13.31 -23.30 0.56
N ARG A 671 12.62 -22.45 -0.21
CA ARG A 671 12.74 -22.35 -1.67
C ARG A 671 12.29 -20.95 -2.14
N ASP A 672 12.46 -20.66 -3.41
CA ASP A 672 11.87 -19.48 -4.03
C ASP A 672 10.33 -19.58 -4.09
N PRO A 673 9.60 -18.45 -4.18
CA PRO A 673 8.15 -18.45 -4.27
C PRO A 673 7.66 -19.09 -5.57
N GLU A 674 6.56 -19.83 -5.49
CA GLU A 674 5.92 -20.45 -6.65
C GLU A 674 4.62 -19.73 -7.01
N PRO A 675 4.50 -19.14 -8.19
CA PRO A 675 3.29 -18.45 -8.64
C PRO A 675 2.04 -19.36 -8.72
N GLU A 676 2.23 -20.67 -8.73
CA GLU A 676 1.14 -21.66 -8.74
C GLU A 676 0.25 -21.56 -7.50
N ALA A 677 0.81 -21.22 -6.35
CA ALA A 677 0.03 -21.00 -5.13
C ALA A 677 -0.99 -19.85 -5.32
N LEU A 678 -0.55 -18.74 -5.94
CA LEU A 678 -1.42 -17.63 -6.31
C LEU A 678 -2.52 -18.08 -7.29
N LEU A 679 -2.16 -18.87 -8.31
CA LEU A 679 -3.14 -19.38 -9.27
C LEU A 679 -4.19 -20.28 -8.60
N ARG A 680 -3.78 -21.12 -7.63
CA ARG A 680 -4.71 -21.93 -6.82
C ARG A 680 -5.60 -21.06 -5.93
N LYS A 681 -5.03 -20.08 -5.23
CA LYS A 681 -5.77 -19.11 -4.39
C LYS A 681 -6.88 -18.44 -5.20
N ARG A 682 -6.58 -17.97 -6.39
CA ARG A 682 -7.51 -17.30 -7.29
C ARG A 682 -8.42 -18.24 -8.11
N GLY A 683 -8.26 -19.57 -7.98
CA GLY A 683 -9.03 -20.54 -8.78
C GLY A 683 -8.71 -20.49 -10.27
N LEU A 684 -7.50 -20.09 -10.63
CA LEU A 684 -6.97 -19.98 -12.00
C LEU A 684 -6.06 -21.14 -12.39
N ALA A 685 -5.67 -22.02 -11.44
CA ALA A 685 -4.92 -23.22 -11.74
C ALA A 685 -5.76 -24.18 -12.62
N ALA A 686 -5.14 -24.78 -13.64
CA ALA A 686 -5.78 -25.85 -14.39
C ALA A 686 -6.19 -26.97 -13.40
N ALA A 687 -7.40 -27.50 -13.54
CA ALA A 687 -7.78 -28.70 -12.81
C ALA A 687 -6.68 -29.76 -13.05
N GLN A 688 -6.04 -30.22 -11.97
CA GLN A 688 -5.10 -31.34 -12.10
C GLN A 688 -5.88 -32.49 -12.73
N ALA A 689 -5.53 -32.84 -13.97
CA ALA A 689 -6.02 -34.07 -14.58
C ALA A 689 -5.68 -35.17 -13.56
N GLY A 690 -6.73 -35.83 -13.05
CA GLY A 690 -6.60 -36.79 -11.99
C GLY A 690 -5.42 -37.73 -12.27
N ARG A 691 -4.54 -37.89 -11.31
CA ARG A 691 -3.63 -39.03 -11.30
C ARG A 691 -4.55 -40.26 -11.25
N GLY A 692 -4.88 -40.75 -12.44
CA GLY A 692 -5.55 -42.03 -12.61
C GLY A 692 -4.72 -43.05 -11.87
N GLY A 693 -5.30 -43.60 -10.82
CA GLY A 693 -4.77 -44.81 -10.22
C GLY A 693 -4.74 -45.88 -11.33
N ASP A 694 -3.57 -46.22 -11.76
CA ASP A 694 -3.28 -47.46 -12.44
C ASP A 694 -3.27 -48.56 -11.36
N GLU A 695 -4.47 -49.00 -10.96
CA GLU A 695 -4.62 -50.30 -10.32
C GLU A 695 -4.71 -51.34 -11.45
N GLY A 696 -3.56 -51.74 -11.94
CA GLY A 696 -3.43 -52.97 -12.75
C GLY A 696 -3.88 -54.15 -11.92
N GLY A 697 -5.01 -54.73 -12.29
CA GLY A 697 -5.38 -56.06 -11.83
C GLY A 697 -4.44 -57.11 -12.41
N ASP A 698 -4.08 -58.03 -11.57
CA ASP A 698 -3.97 -59.47 -11.83
C ASP A 698 -4.43 -60.20 -10.54
#